data_f6f6714466957a73afb490119af18aef
#
_entry.id   f6f6714466957a73afb490119af18aef
#
_cell.length_a   1.000
_cell.length_b   1.000
_cell.length_c   1.000
_cell.angle_alpha   90.00
_cell.angle_beta   90.00
_cell.angle_gamma   90.00
#
_symmetry.space_group_name_H-M   'P 1'
#
loop_
_entity.id
_entity.type
_entity.pdbx_description
1 polymer ?
#
loop_
_entity_poly.entity_id
_entity_poly.type
_entity_poly.pdbx_seq_one_letter_code
_entity_poly.pdbx_strand_id
1 'polypeptide(L)'
;MGDFKKSFLSLLGVFVFFGFGFTQTPMDQKVPLDPRVRTGKLENGLTYYIQQNPKPENKVELRLAVNAGSILEEDDQLGLAHFTEHMAFNGTKNFKKNELISYLQSIGIQFGGDLNAYTGFDETVYILPIPSDDEEKLRNGFLVLSDWAGGILMEEEDIDSERSIIVEEWRTGQGYSQRLRDQYFPVIFHNSRYAERLPIGKMEIVQNFEYETIRRFYRDWYRPDNMAVVAVGDVEPDKLEALIKEFFGKLENPAEPNARKLFEVPEHKETFVSIVTDKEAPGIQIQLFYKHKALPTQTKTDYRNFLLRTFYGGMLTQRLDEIRQKPDAPFIFAGTGYGNFVRDLDYFSASGVVASGKIEAGIQSLIVENERLAQFGFTQAELDRVKRAVLNNSERSFKEMDKVESRAIVGRYVNHFLEGNFADGEAWKYEFYKEIIPNITLEEINGLAKQLVRVENRVIVITAPDSEKENLPSEEAVLALFDAVDQMKIEPYQEKLLADKLIQDPPIPGTITETKYLESIDIHEILLSNGVKVFVKTTDFKNDEILFSATAKGGVSLYKEKDHYTANYAGVLINVMGIGDFSPADLRKILAGKTVSVTPNIGLYSQNIAGSFSPKEMETAMQLIYLNFTAPRKDQELFDVYIANQKSQLASAQVNPDYQFSKQVNRILANGHPRAGGIFDPEDLDKIDLDRGLEIYADRFANAANFEFFFTGNIDLETFKPMLEQYIGSLPSKPDSLDKFRDLGIRTPKGRSESIHVGTDEKSQVIMLFSGETDYDRKKAADLIYLGEILTIKLVESLREQIGGVYGVGANGSMGIFPVGNFSFSIGFPCSPDMVDKLIDAAWAEVKSIQENGPTEEDLNKVKEKRRIALEENLKRNTYWLGQLSAVRTYNLSWEALLDGQKAIESMTKERIQKAAQEFLTKENLLEIKKFPEGK
;
A
#
# COMPACT_ATOMS: atom_id res chain seq x y z
N MET A 1 88.70 -45.94 -17.89
CA MET A 1 88.78 -45.69 -16.47
C MET A 1 87.71 -44.76 -16.09
N GLY A 2 86.75 -45.21 -15.47
CA GLY A 2 86.00 -44.76 -14.32
C GLY A 2 84.58 -44.22 -14.59
N ASP A 3 83.68 -45.18 -14.38
CA ASP A 3 82.25 -44.98 -14.18
C ASP A 3 81.89 -43.85 -13.27
N PHE A 4 80.78 -43.20 -13.65
CA PHE A 4 79.70 -42.77 -12.65
C PHE A 4 78.39 -42.55 -13.35
N LYS A 5 77.46 -43.53 -13.14
CA LYS A 5 76.04 -43.41 -13.42
C LYS A 5 75.35 -42.39 -12.51
N LYS A 6 74.59 -41.46 -13.05
CA LYS A 6 73.60 -40.73 -12.29
C LYS A 6 72.21 -41.00 -12.83
N SER A 7 71.40 -41.63 -12.00
CA SER A 7 69.98 -41.89 -12.18
C SER A 7 69.22 -40.59 -12.12
N PHE A 8 68.41 -40.28 -13.16
CA PHE A 8 67.41 -39.25 -13.16
C PHE A 8 66.11 -39.88 -12.69
N LEU A 9 65.67 -39.54 -11.49
CA LEU A 9 64.33 -39.83 -11.01
C LEU A 9 63.35 -38.80 -11.62
N SER A 10 62.44 -39.28 -12.50
CA SER A 10 61.34 -38.54 -13.01
C SER A 10 60.24 -38.41 -11.93
N LEU A 11 60.05 -37.25 -11.35
CA LEU A 11 58.91 -36.94 -10.54
C LEU A 11 57.72 -36.59 -11.49
N LEU A 12 56.74 -37.51 -11.66
CA LEU A 12 55.46 -37.25 -12.32
C LEU A 12 54.55 -36.53 -11.31
N GLY A 13 54.47 -35.24 -11.46
CA GLY A 13 53.50 -34.46 -10.72
C GLY A 13 52.09 -34.71 -11.26
N VAL A 14 51.28 -35.46 -10.50
CA VAL A 14 49.85 -35.58 -10.78
C VAL A 14 49.18 -34.27 -10.38
N PHE A 15 48.91 -33.40 -11.35
CA PHE A 15 47.99 -32.29 -11.17
C PHE A 15 46.56 -32.84 -11.10
N VAL A 16 46.03 -32.99 -9.89
CA VAL A 16 44.61 -33.22 -9.69
C VAL A 16 43.92 -31.89 -9.95
N PHE A 17 43.38 -31.72 -11.16
CA PHE A 17 42.38 -30.69 -11.42
C PHE A 17 41.12 -31.03 -10.61
N PHE A 18 40.92 -30.37 -9.49
CA PHE A 18 39.58 -30.20 -8.92
C PHE A 18 38.78 -29.35 -9.90
N GLY A 19 38.17 -29.98 -10.89
CA GLY A 19 37.05 -29.37 -11.61
C GLY A 19 35.92 -29.16 -10.61
N PHE A 20 35.69 -27.94 -10.23
CA PHE A 20 34.38 -27.54 -9.68
C PHE A 20 33.38 -27.79 -10.80
N GLY A 21 32.89 -29.01 -10.93
CA GLY A 21 31.70 -29.30 -11.68
C GLY A 21 30.56 -28.54 -10.98
N PHE A 22 30.09 -27.51 -11.59
CA PHE A 22 28.75 -26.96 -11.26
C PHE A 22 27.78 -28.10 -11.59
N THR A 23 27.43 -28.92 -10.59
CA THR A 23 26.32 -29.85 -10.71
C THR A 23 25.08 -28.98 -10.81
N GLN A 24 24.49 -28.92 -12.01
CA GLN A 24 23.15 -28.31 -12.17
C GLN A 24 22.25 -28.93 -11.10
N THR A 25 21.67 -28.06 -10.30
CA THR A 25 20.76 -28.46 -9.23
C THR A 25 19.57 -29.20 -9.85
N PRO A 26 19.21 -30.42 -9.42
CA PRO A 26 18.05 -31.10 -9.97
C PRO A 26 16.78 -30.25 -9.80
N MET A 27 16.15 -29.86 -10.91
CA MET A 27 15.01 -28.94 -10.92
C MET A 27 13.76 -29.57 -10.28
N ASP A 28 13.66 -30.89 -10.21
CA ASP A 28 12.54 -31.61 -9.56
C ASP A 28 12.63 -31.64 -8.03
N GLN A 29 13.69 -31.08 -7.45
CA GLN A 29 13.79 -30.94 -6.02
C GLN A 29 12.77 -29.99 -5.46
N LYS A 30 12.21 -30.33 -4.28
CA LYS A 30 11.35 -29.42 -3.53
C LYS A 30 12.09 -28.13 -3.15
N VAL A 31 11.40 -27.03 -3.22
CA VAL A 31 11.86 -25.76 -2.65
C VAL A 31 11.95 -25.92 -1.13
N PRO A 32 13.09 -25.62 -0.50
CA PRO A 32 13.22 -25.76 0.94
C PRO A 32 12.44 -24.66 1.65
N LEU A 33 11.95 -24.97 2.84
CA LEU A 33 11.50 -23.93 3.77
C LEU A 33 12.69 -23.07 4.21
N ASP A 34 12.40 -21.83 4.63
CA ASP A 34 13.40 -20.99 5.29
C ASP A 34 14.06 -21.78 6.44
N PRO A 35 15.40 -21.97 6.45
CA PRO A 35 16.06 -22.76 7.49
C PRO A 35 15.91 -22.19 8.90
N ARG A 36 15.45 -20.94 9.02
CA ARG A 36 15.18 -20.27 10.31
C ARG A 36 13.81 -20.65 10.88
N VAL A 37 12.91 -21.22 10.06
CA VAL A 37 11.57 -21.62 10.55
C VAL A 37 11.63 -23.01 11.18
N ARG A 38 11.05 -23.11 12.38
CA ARG A 38 10.72 -24.39 12.99
C ARG A 38 9.24 -24.67 12.70
N THR A 39 8.94 -25.81 12.13
CA THR A 39 7.56 -26.24 11.86
C THR A 39 7.32 -27.62 12.43
N GLY A 40 6.07 -27.91 12.78
CA GLY A 40 5.65 -29.20 13.30
C GLY A 40 4.15 -29.35 13.28
N LYS A 41 3.70 -30.52 13.77
CA LYS A 41 2.28 -30.84 13.92
C LYS A 41 2.04 -31.43 15.31
N LEU A 42 1.04 -30.92 16.02
CA LEU A 42 0.64 -31.48 17.31
C LEU A 42 -0.11 -32.80 17.13
N GLU A 43 -0.28 -33.56 18.21
CA GLU A 43 -1.00 -34.84 18.20
C GLU A 43 -2.46 -34.70 17.72
N ASN A 44 -3.12 -33.58 18.03
CA ASN A 44 -4.46 -33.25 17.55
C ASN A 44 -4.51 -32.75 16.10
N GLY A 45 -3.38 -32.68 15.41
CA GLY A 45 -3.32 -32.30 14.01
C GLY A 45 -3.05 -30.83 13.71
N LEU A 46 -3.01 -29.95 14.73
CA LEU A 46 -2.71 -28.54 14.52
C LEU A 46 -1.26 -28.36 14.01
N THR A 47 -1.11 -27.60 12.93
CA THR A 47 0.19 -27.26 12.35
C THR A 47 0.75 -26.00 13.01
N TYR A 48 2.07 -25.89 13.15
CA TYR A 48 2.68 -24.64 13.63
C TYR A 48 3.94 -24.27 12.86
N TYR A 49 4.17 -22.95 12.80
CA TYR A 49 5.38 -22.33 12.25
C TYR A 49 5.92 -21.33 13.26
N ILE A 50 7.21 -21.44 13.58
CA ILE A 50 7.89 -20.56 14.54
C ILE A 50 9.16 -20.04 13.90
N GLN A 51 9.36 -18.72 13.93
CA GLN A 51 10.64 -18.12 13.54
C GLN A 51 11.03 -17.05 14.55
N GLN A 52 12.25 -17.17 15.09
CA GLN A 52 12.84 -16.07 15.84
C GLN A 52 13.22 -14.93 14.89
N ASN A 53 12.79 -13.73 15.19
CA ASN A 53 13.13 -12.51 14.45
C ASN A 53 13.10 -11.28 15.38
N PRO A 54 14.26 -10.66 15.68
CA PRO A 54 14.34 -9.55 16.64
C PRO A 54 13.93 -8.18 16.06
N LYS A 55 13.04 -8.16 15.06
CA LYS A 55 12.58 -6.92 14.43
C LYS A 55 11.06 -6.89 14.31
N PRO A 56 10.37 -5.95 14.99
CA PRO A 56 10.91 -5.10 16.07
C PRO A 56 11.27 -5.94 17.31
N GLU A 57 12.16 -5.39 18.15
CA GLU A 57 12.51 -6.00 19.44
C GLU A 57 11.29 -6.04 20.36
N ASN A 58 11.26 -7.01 21.27
CA ASN A 58 10.21 -7.16 22.29
C ASN A 58 8.80 -7.34 21.72
N LYS A 59 8.66 -7.94 20.52
CA LYS A 59 7.36 -8.16 19.89
C LYS A 59 7.31 -9.52 19.18
N VAL A 60 6.16 -10.17 19.22
CA VAL A 60 5.86 -11.36 18.43
C VAL A 60 4.58 -11.16 17.64
N GLU A 61 4.62 -11.52 16.39
CA GLU A 61 3.47 -11.56 15.48
C GLU A 61 2.85 -12.95 15.53
N LEU A 62 1.65 -13.05 16.06
CA LEU A 62 0.87 -14.28 16.11
C LEU A 62 -0.19 -14.27 15.03
N ARG A 63 -0.40 -15.43 14.39
CA ARG A 63 -1.52 -15.66 13.48
C ARG A 63 -2.17 -16.99 13.82
N LEU A 64 -3.50 -17.01 13.80
CA LEU A 64 -4.28 -18.24 13.70
C LEU A 64 -4.85 -18.29 12.28
N ALA A 65 -4.39 -19.24 11.48
CA ALA A 65 -4.89 -19.48 10.13
C ALA A 65 -5.87 -20.67 10.19
N VAL A 66 -7.12 -20.41 9.85
CA VAL A 66 -8.17 -21.42 9.75
C VAL A 66 -8.43 -21.69 8.28
N ASN A 67 -8.29 -22.95 7.85
CA ASN A 67 -8.51 -23.36 6.46
C ASN A 67 -10.01 -23.53 6.16
N ALA A 68 -10.79 -22.51 6.53
CA ALA A 68 -12.22 -22.42 6.34
C ALA A 68 -12.63 -20.96 6.09
N GLY A 69 -13.45 -20.78 5.08
CA GLY A 69 -14.03 -19.50 4.69
C GLY A 69 -15.41 -19.69 4.10
N SER A 70 -15.94 -18.71 3.42
CA SER A 70 -17.32 -18.67 2.93
C SER A 70 -17.68 -19.79 1.95
N ILE A 71 -16.70 -20.37 1.23
CA ILE A 71 -16.95 -21.47 0.27
C ILE A 71 -17.50 -22.73 0.96
N LEU A 72 -17.26 -22.89 2.26
CA LEU A 72 -17.70 -24.05 3.04
C LEU A 72 -19.10 -23.86 3.67
N GLU A 73 -19.68 -22.67 3.59
CA GLU A 73 -21.01 -22.36 4.10
C GLU A 73 -22.10 -23.19 3.40
N GLU A 74 -23.02 -23.74 4.15
CA GLU A 74 -24.25 -24.30 3.59
C GLU A 74 -25.22 -23.16 3.19
N ASP A 75 -26.34 -23.49 2.53
CA ASP A 75 -27.24 -22.46 1.98
C ASP A 75 -27.94 -21.61 3.08
N ASP A 76 -28.06 -22.13 4.29
CA ASP A 76 -28.56 -21.40 5.45
C ASP A 76 -27.49 -20.65 6.25
N GLN A 77 -26.23 -20.66 5.77
CA GLN A 77 -25.06 -20.11 6.44
C GLN A 77 -24.40 -18.95 5.69
N LEU A 78 -24.99 -18.42 4.62
CA LEU A 78 -24.35 -17.42 3.78
C LEU A 78 -24.03 -16.13 4.54
N GLY A 79 -22.73 -15.92 4.79
CA GLY A 79 -22.14 -14.82 5.58
C GLY A 79 -21.73 -15.23 6.99
N LEU A 80 -21.95 -16.50 7.41
CA LEU A 80 -21.66 -16.92 8.76
C LEU A 80 -20.19 -17.27 9.00
N ALA A 81 -19.39 -17.51 7.97
CA ALA A 81 -17.94 -17.58 8.10
C ALA A 81 -17.38 -16.23 8.58
N HIS A 82 -17.80 -15.15 7.96
CA HIS A 82 -17.42 -13.79 8.33
C HIS A 82 -18.03 -13.37 9.66
N PHE A 83 -19.29 -13.72 9.91
CA PHE A 83 -19.90 -13.48 11.22
C PHE A 83 -19.17 -14.20 12.36
N THR A 84 -18.66 -15.42 12.11
CA THR A 84 -17.86 -16.18 13.09
C THR A 84 -16.55 -15.45 13.43
N GLU A 85 -15.94 -14.80 12.43
CA GLU A 85 -14.77 -13.95 12.63
C GLU A 85 -15.07 -12.80 13.61
N HIS A 86 -16.18 -12.08 13.42
CA HIS A 86 -16.62 -11.00 14.31
C HIS A 86 -16.88 -11.49 15.74
N MET A 87 -17.50 -12.67 15.88
CA MET A 87 -17.79 -13.25 17.21
C MET A 87 -16.54 -13.54 18.02
N ALA A 88 -15.37 -13.71 17.39
CA ALA A 88 -14.10 -13.88 18.10
C ALA A 88 -13.74 -12.66 18.98
N PHE A 89 -14.27 -11.50 18.66
CA PHE A 89 -14.05 -10.25 19.42
C PHE A 89 -15.17 -9.94 20.40
N ASN A 90 -16.29 -10.67 20.34
CA ASN A 90 -17.49 -10.44 21.13
C ASN A 90 -17.60 -11.26 22.43
N GLY A 91 -16.66 -12.15 22.68
CA GLY A 91 -16.61 -12.91 23.92
C GLY A 91 -16.06 -14.31 23.71
N THR A 92 -15.14 -14.68 24.58
CA THR A 92 -14.51 -15.99 24.58
C THR A 92 -14.57 -16.61 25.96
N LYS A 93 -14.17 -17.86 26.05
CA LYS A 93 -14.18 -18.63 27.32
C LYS A 93 -13.42 -17.94 28.45
N ASN A 94 -12.36 -17.22 28.16
CA ASN A 94 -11.52 -16.57 29.16
C ASN A 94 -11.66 -15.03 29.18
N PHE A 95 -12.25 -14.42 28.17
CA PHE A 95 -12.47 -12.97 28.09
C PHE A 95 -13.90 -12.67 27.68
N LYS A 96 -14.63 -11.94 28.53
CA LYS A 96 -15.97 -11.47 28.19
C LYS A 96 -15.93 -10.37 27.12
N LYS A 97 -17.11 -10.07 26.55
CA LYS A 97 -17.32 -8.96 25.65
C LYS A 97 -16.68 -7.70 26.21
N ASN A 98 -15.96 -6.94 25.38
CA ASN A 98 -15.20 -5.74 25.70
C ASN A 98 -13.98 -5.93 26.61
N GLU A 99 -13.88 -6.99 27.41
CA GLU A 99 -12.70 -7.26 28.25
C GLU A 99 -11.47 -7.57 27.38
N LEU A 100 -11.64 -8.35 26.31
CA LEU A 100 -10.58 -8.70 25.37
C LEU A 100 -9.98 -7.45 24.73
N ILE A 101 -10.82 -6.61 24.13
CA ILE A 101 -10.38 -5.40 23.43
C ILE A 101 -9.72 -4.42 24.43
N SER A 102 -10.34 -4.21 25.60
CA SER A 102 -9.77 -3.35 26.64
C SER A 102 -8.41 -3.85 27.14
N TYR A 103 -8.27 -5.17 27.36
CA TYR A 103 -6.99 -5.79 27.72
C TYR A 103 -5.92 -5.54 26.65
N LEU A 104 -6.21 -5.83 25.39
CA LEU A 104 -5.26 -5.65 24.30
C LEU A 104 -4.85 -4.18 24.12
N GLN A 105 -5.79 -3.25 24.24
CA GLN A 105 -5.50 -1.82 24.24
C GLN A 105 -4.62 -1.40 25.43
N SER A 106 -4.82 -1.99 26.62
CA SER A 106 -4.03 -1.68 27.81
C SER A 106 -2.55 -2.06 27.67
N ILE A 107 -2.24 -3.02 26.80
CA ILE A 107 -0.87 -3.43 26.45
C ILE A 107 -0.37 -2.80 25.15
N GLY A 108 -1.06 -1.75 24.65
CA GLY A 108 -0.65 -0.93 23.52
C GLY A 108 -1.05 -1.43 22.13
N ILE A 109 -1.90 -2.46 22.03
CA ILE A 109 -2.39 -2.99 20.76
C ILE A 109 -3.66 -2.26 20.35
N GLN A 110 -3.68 -1.74 19.13
CA GLN A 110 -4.81 -0.98 18.61
C GLN A 110 -5.73 -1.88 17.78
N PHE A 111 -7.03 -1.87 18.12
CA PHE A 111 -8.07 -2.54 17.31
C PHE A 111 -8.16 -1.89 15.92
N GLY A 112 -8.24 -2.71 14.86
CA GLY A 112 -8.26 -2.28 13.47
C GLY A 112 -6.89 -1.97 12.86
N GLY A 113 -5.97 -1.37 13.62
CA GLY A 113 -4.61 -1.04 13.15
C GLY A 113 -3.61 -2.18 13.31
N ASP A 114 -3.62 -2.83 14.47
CA ASP A 114 -2.71 -3.92 14.84
C ASP A 114 -3.45 -5.25 14.96
N LEU A 115 -4.49 -5.28 15.79
CA LEU A 115 -5.41 -6.38 15.97
C LEU A 115 -6.45 -6.37 14.87
N ASN A 116 -6.54 -7.44 14.10
CA ASN A 116 -7.47 -7.57 12.99
C ASN A 116 -7.75 -9.03 12.67
N ALA A 117 -8.70 -9.28 11.77
CA ALA A 117 -8.91 -10.57 11.13
C ALA A 117 -9.43 -10.36 9.71
N TYR A 118 -9.50 -11.40 8.92
CA TYR A 118 -10.19 -11.39 7.63
C TYR A 118 -10.72 -12.77 7.27
N THR A 119 -11.83 -12.77 6.55
CA THR A 119 -12.45 -13.97 5.98
C THR A 119 -12.43 -13.88 4.46
N GLY A 120 -11.80 -14.89 3.83
CA GLY A 120 -11.82 -15.08 2.37
C GLY A 120 -12.84 -16.15 1.96
N PHE A 121 -12.78 -16.55 0.68
CA PHE A 121 -13.55 -17.71 0.22
C PHE A 121 -13.11 -19.00 0.92
N ASP A 122 -11.81 -19.18 1.09
CA ASP A 122 -11.21 -20.45 1.46
C ASP A 122 -10.58 -20.46 2.87
N GLU A 123 -10.47 -19.31 3.53
CA GLU A 123 -9.78 -19.17 4.81
C GLU A 123 -10.36 -18.06 5.69
N THR A 124 -10.05 -18.17 7.00
CA THR A 124 -10.17 -17.08 7.98
C THR A 124 -8.87 -16.95 8.74
N VAL A 125 -8.33 -15.73 8.87
CA VAL A 125 -7.03 -15.49 9.51
C VAL A 125 -7.16 -14.41 10.57
N TYR A 126 -6.76 -14.74 11.80
CA TYR A 126 -6.69 -13.80 12.92
C TYR A 126 -5.28 -13.27 13.11
N ILE A 127 -5.16 -11.97 13.34
CA ILE A 127 -3.91 -11.21 13.43
C ILE A 127 -3.77 -10.65 14.84
N LEU A 128 -2.73 -11.07 15.55
CA LEU A 128 -2.50 -10.68 16.94
C LEU A 128 -1.00 -10.41 17.19
N PRO A 129 -0.53 -9.17 17.07
CA PRO A 129 0.79 -8.80 17.55
C PRO A 129 0.76 -8.67 19.08
N ILE A 130 1.81 -9.17 19.78
CA ILE A 130 1.89 -9.14 21.23
C ILE A 130 3.27 -8.64 21.67
N PRO A 131 3.38 -7.75 22.68
CA PRO A 131 4.63 -7.48 23.37
C PRO A 131 5.20 -8.76 23.97
N SER A 132 6.52 -8.97 23.84
CA SER A 132 7.19 -10.18 24.33
C SER A 132 8.17 -9.93 25.47
N ASP A 133 8.27 -8.69 25.92
CA ASP A 133 9.07 -8.23 27.07
C ASP A 133 8.50 -8.64 28.43
N ASP A 134 7.24 -9.06 28.46
CA ASP A 134 6.49 -9.48 29.63
C ASP A 134 5.91 -10.89 29.43
N GLU A 135 6.21 -11.79 30.37
CA GLU A 135 5.79 -13.19 30.31
C GLU A 135 4.26 -13.35 30.36
N GLU A 136 3.58 -12.55 31.17
CA GLU A 136 2.12 -12.61 31.32
C GLU A 136 1.43 -12.12 30.03
N LYS A 137 1.90 -11.02 29.44
CA LYS A 137 1.39 -10.50 28.16
C LYS A 137 1.52 -11.55 27.06
N LEU A 138 2.71 -12.18 26.96
CA LEU A 138 2.97 -13.23 25.98
C LEU A 138 2.04 -14.42 26.15
N ARG A 139 1.86 -14.92 27.37
CA ARG A 139 0.98 -16.05 27.68
C ARG A 139 -0.49 -15.72 27.38
N ASN A 140 -0.94 -14.52 27.75
CA ASN A 140 -2.30 -14.07 27.46
C ASN A 140 -2.53 -13.93 25.95
N GLY A 141 -1.54 -13.56 25.17
CA GLY A 141 -1.64 -13.58 23.70
C GLY A 141 -1.91 -14.98 23.15
N PHE A 142 -1.22 -16.00 23.66
CA PHE A 142 -1.50 -17.39 23.27
C PHE A 142 -2.85 -17.89 23.81
N LEU A 143 -3.28 -17.45 24.99
CA LEU A 143 -4.60 -17.75 25.52
C LEU A 143 -5.70 -17.18 24.62
N VAL A 144 -5.61 -15.90 24.23
CA VAL A 144 -6.54 -15.26 23.30
C VAL A 144 -6.60 -16.03 21.98
N LEU A 145 -5.45 -16.35 21.40
CA LEU A 145 -5.39 -17.07 20.13
C LEU A 145 -6.00 -18.48 20.23
N SER A 146 -5.81 -19.16 21.35
CA SER A 146 -6.42 -20.50 21.60
C SER A 146 -7.93 -20.40 21.84
N ASP A 147 -8.40 -19.33 22.45
CA ASP A 147 -9.83 -19.07 22.61
C ASP A 147 -10.51 -18.84 21.25
N TRP A 148 -9.87 -18.12 20.34
CA TRP A 148 -10.39 -17.98 18.97
C TRP A 148 -10.45 -19.33 18.25
N ALA A 149 -9.48 -20.21 18.48
CA ALA A 149 -9.46 -21.53 17.87
C ALA A 149 -10.56 -22.50 18.40
N GLY A 150 -10.96 -22.40 19.67
CA GLY A 150 -11.88 -23.38 20.26
C GLY A 150 -12.65 -22.89 21.50
N GLY A 151 -12.80 -21.58 21.69
CA GLY A 151 -13.42 -21.00 22.88
C GLY A 151 -14.32 -19.80 22.66
N ILE A 152 -14.73 -19.51 21.41
CA ILE A 152 -15.71 -18.44 21.12
C ILE A 152 -17.07 -18.86 21.72
N LEU A 153 -17.70 -17.97 22.52
CA LEU A 153 -18.92 -18.32 23.26
C LEU A 153 -20.17 -18.29 22.39
N MET A 154 -20.30 -17.34 21.50
CA MET A 154 -21.48 -17.13 20.65
C MET A 154 -22.76 -17.02 21.46
N GLU A 155 -22.75 -16.15 22.48
CA GLU A 155 -23.92 -15.83 23.27
C GLU A 155 -24.98 -15.14 22.40
N GLU A 156 -26.26 -15.42 22.69
CA GLU A 156 -27.36 -14.91 21.84
C GLU A 156 -27.45 -13.40 21.80
N GLU A 157 -27.22 -12.72 22.92
CA GLU A 157 -27.19 -11.25 22.99
C GLU A 157 -26.05 -10.64 22.16
N ASP A 158 -24.88 -11.30 22.15
CA ASP A 158 -23.73 -10.84 21.37
C ASP A 158 -23.95 -11.05 19.87
N ILE A 159 -24.52 -12.18 19.47
CA ILE A 159 -24.93 -12.43 18.10
C ILE A 159 -25.91 -11.35 17.63
N ASP A 160 -26.95 -11.07 18.40
CA ASP A 160 -27.99 -10.10 18.01
C ASP A 160 -27.43 -8.68 17.94
N SER A 161 -26.52 -8.29 18.83
CA SER A 161 -25.87 -6.99 18.75
C SER A 161 -24.95 -6.86 17.52
N GLU A 162 -24.27 -7.95 17.12
CA GLU A 162 -23.32 -7.94 15.99
C GLU A 162 -24.01 -7.92 14.63
N ARG A 163 -25.26 -8.39 14.52
CA ARG A 163 -26.04 -8.35 13.27
C ARG A 163 -26.08 -6.93 12.68
N SER A 164 -26.33 -5.91 13.51
CA SER A 164 -26.40 -4.52 13.05
C SER A 164 -25.04 -3.99 12.58
N ILE A 165 -23.94 -4.39 13.20
CA ILE A 165 -22.59 -3.98 12.85
C ILE A 165 -22.20 -4.55 11.47
N ILE A 166 -22.49 -5.81 11.19
CA ILE A 166 -22.25 -6.44 9.89
C ILE A 166 -23.15 -5.84 8.80
N VAL A 167 -24.39 -5.48 9.12
CA VAL A 167 -25.27 -4.75 8.18
C VAL A 167 -24.70 -3.37 7.84
N GLU A 168 -24.12 -2.65 8.81
CA GLU A 168 -23.48 -1.37 8.55
C GLU A 168 -22.16 -1.55 7.76
N GLU A 169 -21.41 -2.61 7.98
CA GLU A 169 -20.27 -2.97 7.15
C GLU A 169 -20.69 -3.23 5.70
N TRP A 170 -21.70 -4.09 5.49
CA TRP A 170 -22.27 -4.35 4.17
C TRP A 170 -22.76 -3.04 3.51
N ARG A 171 -23.45 -2.17 4.25
CA ARG A 171 -23.92 -0.87 3.77
C ARG A 171 -22.77 0.02 3.30
N THR A 172 -21.70 0.06 4.08
CA THR A 172 -20.49 0.83 3.73
C THR A 172 -19.85 0.32 2.44
N GLY A 173 -19.87 -0.99 2.21
CA GLY A 173 -19.36 -1.64 1.01
C GLY A 173 -20.23 -1.49 -0.24
N GLN A 174 -21.47 -0.99 -0.11
CA GLN A 174 -22.35 -0.78 -1.27
C GLN A 174 -21.83 0.34 -2.17
N GLY A 175 -22.10 0.24 -3.47
CA GLY A 175 -21.70 1.19 -4.50
C GLY A 175 -21.64 0.57 -5.88
N TYR A 176 -21.29 1.38 -6.85
CA TYR A 176 -21.21 0.93 -8.25
C TYR A 176 -20.29 -0.29 -8.44
N SER A 177 -19.19 -0.34 -7.72
CA SER A 177 -18.22 -1.44 -7.81
C SER A 177 -18.83 -2.77 -7.36
N GLN A 178 -19.61 -2.76 -6.27
CA GLN A 178 -20.36 -3.93 -5.81
C GLN A 178 -21.41 -4.35 -6.85
N ARG A 179 -22.23 -3.40 -7.32
CA ARG A 179 -23.29 -3.68 -8.28
C ARG A 179 -22.78 -4.23 -9.62
N LEU A 180 -21.64 -3.74 -10.10
CA LEU A 180 -20.97 -4.28 -11.29
C LEU A 180 -20.43 -5.69 -11.03
N ARG A 181 -19.74 -5.88 -9.88
CA ARG A 181 -19.17 -7.19 -9.51
C ARG A 181 -20.24 -8.27 -9.42
N ASP A 182 -21.37 -7.97 -8.80
CA ASP A 182 -22.47 -8.93 -8.66
C ASP A 182 -23.01 -9.42 -10.01
N GLN A 183 -22.86 -8.62 -11.09
CA GLN A 183 -23.26 -9.00 -12.43
C GLN A 183 -22.21 -9.83 -13.16
N TYR A 184 -20.90 -9.50 -13.06
CA TYR A 184 -19.88 -10.21 -13.83
C TYR A 184 -19.22 -11.40 -13.10
N PHE A 185 -19.26 -11.48 -11.77
CA PHE A 185 -18.70 -12.61 -11.02
C PHE A 185 -19.30 -13.96 -11.40
N PRO A 186 -20.64 -14.10 -11.57
CA PRO A 186 -21.22 -15.34 -12.06
C PRO A 186 -20.64 -15.80 -13.41
N VAL A 187 -20.26 -14.86 -14.28
CA VAL A 187 -19.64 -15.17 -15.56
C VAL A 187 -18.19 -15.61 -15.40
N ILE A 188 -17.39 -14.89 -14.59
CA ILE A 188 -16.00 -15.24 -14.31
C ILE A 188 -15.92 -16.63 -13.66
N PHE A 189 -16.73 -16.86 -12.64
CA PHE A 189 -16.75 -18.12 -11.89
C PHE A 189 -17.65 -19.20 -12.52
N HIS A 190 -18.16 -18.96 -13.73
CA HIS A 190 -18.97 -19.91 -14.50
C HIS A 190 -20.10 -20.51 -13.65
N ASN A 191 -20.83 -19.67 -12.91
CA ASN A 191 -21.90 -20.05 -11.99
C ASN A 191 -21.50 -21.17 -10.99
N SER A 192 -20.22 -21.28 -10.64
CA SER A 192 -19.77 -22.19 -9.61
C SER A 192 -20.14 -21.68 -8.21
N ARG A 193 -19.90 -22.52 -7.21
CA ARG A 193 -20.14 -22.17 -5.80
C ARG A 193 -19.46 -20.85 -5.38
N TYR A 194 -18.31 -20.49 -5.94
CA TYR A 194 -17.61 -19.22 -5.68
C TYR A 194 -18.44 -17.98 -6.06
N ALA A 195 -19.29 -18.08 -7.08
CA ALA A 195 -20.18 -16.99 -7.46
C ALA A 195 -21.27 -16.70 -6.42
N GLU A 196 -21.61 -17.69 -5.58
CA GLU A 196 -22.72 -17.62 -4.61
C GLU A 196 -22.26 -17.45 -3.16
N ARG A 197 -20.95 -17.53 -2.89
CA ARG A 197 -20.38 -17.59 -1.55
C ARG A 197 -19.47 -16.39 -1.23
N LEU A 198 -19.92 -15.17 -1.61
CA LEU A 198 -19.19 -13.96 -1.20
C LEU A 198 -19.10 -13.89 0.32
N PRO A 199 -17.93 -13.58 0.93
CA PRO A 199 -17.74 -13.62 2.38
C PRO A 199 -18.72 -12.76 3.18
N ILE A 200 -19.12 -11.59 2.65
CA ILE A 200 -20.11 -10.72 3.31
C ILE A 200 -21.51 -11.39 3.42
N GLY A 201 -21.78 -12.39 2.60
CA GLY A 201 -23.00 -13.19 2.61
C GLY A 201 -24.25 -12.47 2.15
N LYS A 202 -25.40 -12.96 2.59
CA LYS A 202 -26.73 -12.43 2.30
C LYS A 202 -27.34 -11.83 3.54
N MET A 203 -27.71 -10.57 3.50
CA MET A 203 -28.25 -9.84 4.66
C MET A 203 -29.54 -10.44 5.20
N GLU A 204 -30.38 -11.08 4.35
CA GLU A 204 -31.56 -11.81 4.80
C GLU A 204 -31.21 -12.96 5.75
N ILE A 205 -30.07 -13.63 5.52
CA ILE A 205 -29.56 -14.69 6.39
C ILE A 205 -28.90 -14.06 7.61
N VAL A 206 -27.96 -13.11 7.42
CA VAL A 206 -27.23 -12.45 8.51
C VAL A 206 -28.18 -11.86 9.56
N GLN A 207 -29.31 -11.28 9.15
CA GLN A 207 -30.30 -10.67 10.05
C GLN A 207 -31.17 -11.68 10.77
N ASN A 208 -31.38 -12.91 10.23
CA ASN A 208 -32.44 -13.79 10.68
C ASN A 208 -32.01 -15.24 10.96
N PHE A 209 -30.71 -15.61 10.84
CA PHE A 209 -30.29 -17.00 11.10
C PHE A 209 -30.53 -17.42 12.55
N GLU A 210 -30.81 -18.69 12.77
CA GLU A 210 -30.96 -19.29 14.10
C GLU A 210 -29.59 -19.45 14.75
N TYR A 211 -29.44 -19.18 16.03
CA TYR A 211 -28.15 -19.20 16.75
C TYR A 211 -27.36 -20.51 16.56
N GLU A 212 -28.04 -21.66 16.49
CA GLU A 212 -27.37 -22.94 16.24
C GLU A 212 -26.77 -23.06 14.87
N THR A 213 -27.19 -22.25 13.89
CA THR A 213 -26.66 -22.27 12.53
C THR A 213 -25.22 -21.78 12.49
N ILE A 214 -24.89 -20.68 13.19
CA ILE A 214 -23.51 -20.18 13.27
C ILE A 214 -22.67 -21.08 14.18
N ARG A 215 -23.22 -21.58 15.31
CA ARG A 215 -22.52 -22.52 16.19
C ARG A 215 -22.15 -23.81 15.47
N ARG A 216 -23.00 -24.27 14.51
CA ARG A 216 -22.71 -25.41 13.64
C ARG A 216 -21.52 -25.12 12.75
N PHE A 217 -21.45 -23.95 12.08
CA PHE A 217 -20.33 -23.58 11.24
C PHE A 217 -19.02 -23.58 12.04
N TYR A 218 -19.00 -22.94 13.21
CA TYR A 218 -17.83 -22.89 14.07
C TYR A 218 -17.38 -24.29 14.48
N ARG A 219 -18.26 -25.14 14.99
CA ARG A 219 -17.97 -26.51 15.41
C ARG A 219 -17.45 -27.38 14.28
N ASP A 220 -17.98 -27.21 13.06
CA ASP A 220 -17.63 -28.05 11.93
C ASP A 220 -16.26 -27.71 11.36
N TRP A 221 -15.84 -26.45 11.39
CA TRP A 221 -14.67 -25.97 10.69
C TRP A 221 -13.53 -25.44 11.55
N TYR A 222 -13.80 -24.95 12.77
CA TYR A 222 -12.77 -24.48 13.71
C TYR A 222 -12.27 -25.67 14.55
N ARG A 223 -11.37 -26.42 13.96
CA ARG A 223 -10.81 -27.64 14.55
C ARG A 223 -9.30 -27.73 14.31
N PRO A 224 -8.54 -28.31 15.26
CA PRO A 224 -7.08 -28.33 15.24
C PRO A 224 -6.47 -28.83 13.93
N ASP A 225 -7.00 -29.92 13.34
CA ASP A 225 -6.47 -30.53 12.12
C ASP A 225 -6.66 -29.64 10.87
N ASN A 226 -7.47 -28.57 10.96
CA ASN A 226 -7.77 -27.62 9.90
C ASN A 226 -7.14 -26.22 10.16
N MET A 227 -6.24 -26.11 11.15
CA MET A 227 -5.66 -24.85 11.59
C MET A 227 -4.15 -24.85 11.65
N ALA A 228 -3.58 -23.66 11.56
CA ALA A 228 -2.18 -23.44 11.88
C ALA A 228 -2.00 -22.23 12.81
N VAL A 229 -1.03 -22.34 13.72
CA VAL A 229 -0.48 -21.23 14.49
C VAL A 229 0.85 -20.81 13.92
N VAL A 230 0.97 -19.53 13.58
CA VAL A 230 2.22 -18.95 13.11
C VAL A 230 2.69 -17.92 14.14
N ALA A 231 3.93 -18.06 14.60
CA ALA A 231 4.56 -17.18 15.58
C ALA A 231 5.93 -16.72 15.08
N VAL A 232 6.05 -15.41 14.78
CA VAL A 232 7.31 -14.81 14.30
C VAL A 232 7.64 -13.60 15.17
N GLY A 233 8.79 -13.59 15.83
CA GLY A 233 9.13 -12.47 16.69
C GLY A 233 10.38 -12.65 17.54
N ASP A 234 10.59 -11.69 18.42
CA ASP A 234 11.73 -11.64 19.33
C ASP A 234 11.49 -12.50 20.58
N VAL A 235 11.39 -13.82 20.36
CA VAL A 235 11.20 -14.83 21.41
C VAL A 235 11.93 -16.12 20.99
N GLU A 236 12.54 -16.80 21.98
CA GLU A 236 13.20 -18.07 21.76
C GLU A 236 12.23 -19.15 21.23
N PRO A 237 12.58 -19.89 20.16
CA PRO A 237 11.69 -20.87 19.55
C PRO A 237 11.18 -21.96 20.48
N ASP A 238 11.99 -22.40 21.44
CA ASP A 238 11.61 -23.43 22.43
C ASP A 238 10.47 -22.95 23.33
N LYS A 239 10.49 -21.67 23.70
CA LYS A 239 9.44 -21.03 24.49
C LYS A 239 8.14 -20.91 23.72
N LEU A 240 8.19 -20.48 22.47
CA LEU A 240 7.02 -20.39 21.60
C LEU A 240 6.40 -21.76 21.36
N GLU A 241 7.22 -22.77 21.09
CA GLU A 241 6.73 -24.14 20.90
C GLU A 241 6.07 -24.71 22.17
N ALA A 242 6.64 -24.44 23.34
CA ALA A 242 6.05 -24.85 24.62
C ALA A 242 4.69 -24.21 24.84
N LEU A 243 4.53 -22.91 24.55
CA LEU A 243 3.24 -22.20 24.65
C LEU A 243 2.22 -22.75 23.65
N ILE A 244 2.60 -23.02 22.42
CA ILE A 244 1.71 -23.66 21.43
C ILE A 244 1.22 -25.02 21.95
N LYS A 245 2.12 -25.85 22.45
CA LYS A 245 1.75 -27.17 23.02
C LYS A 245 0.83 -27.05 24.23
N GLU A 246 1.08 -26.09 25.12
CA GLU A 246 0.29 -25.87 26.33
C GLU A 246 -1.15 -25.42 26.02
N PHE A 247 -1.31 -24.42 25.14
CA PHE A 247 -2.60 -23.80 24.87
C PHE A 247 -3.41 -24.56 23.82
N PHE A 248 -2.77 -25.05 22.75
CA PHE A 248 -3.46 -25.68 21.62
C PHE A 248 -3.48 -27.21 21.68
N GLY A 249 -2.61 -27.83 22.44
CA GLY A 249 -2.58 -29.30 22.57
C GLY A 249 -3.80 -29.90 23.26
N LYS A 250 -4.60 -29.07 23.92
CA LYS A 250 -5.84 -29.49 24.64
C LYS A 250 -7.10 -29.39 23.76
N LEU A 251 -6.99 -28.78 22.59
CA LEU A 251 -8.09 -28.67 21.66
C LEU A 251 -8.37 -30.04 21.02
N GLU A 252 -9.63 -30.36 20.85
CA GLU A 252 -10.08 -31.66 20.34
C GLU A 252 -10.74 -31.49 18.97
N ASN A 253 -10.54 -32.45 18.09
CA ASN A 253 -11.29 -32.54 16.84
C ASN A 253 -12.65 -33.20 17.10
N PRO A 254 -13.69 -32.89 16.30
CA PRO A 254 -14.92 -33.65 16.29
C PRO A 254 -14.65 -35.15 16.05
N ALA A 255 -15.45 -36.03 16.61
CA ALA A 255 -15.30 -37.49 16.44
C ALA A 255 -15.41 -37.91 14.94
N GLU A 256 -16.26 -37.23 14.19
CA GLU A 256 -16.46 -37.41 12.76
C GLU A 256 -16.30 -36.06 12.07
N PRO A 257 -15.06 -35.63 11.75
CA PRO A 257 -14.82 -34.29 11.18
C PRO A 257 -15.28 -34.25 9.71
N ASN A 258 -15.97 -33.18 9.33
CA ASN A 258 -16.35 -32.95 7.94
C ASN A 258 -15.08 -32.85 7.06
N ALA A 259 -15.06 -33.57 5.93
CA ALA A 259 -13.93 -33.44 4.99
C ALA A 259 -13.94 -32.05 4.33
N ARG A 260 -12.83 -31.36 4.39
CA ARG A 260 -12.67 -30.09 3.66
C ARG A 260 -12.56 -30.40 2.17
N LYS A 261 -13.63 -30.12 1.45
CA LYS A 261 -13.71 -30.31 0.00
C LYS A 261 -13.07 -29.11 -0.73
N LEU A 262 -12.44 -29.39 -1.84
CA LEU A 262 -12.09 -28.38 -2.83
C LEU A 262 -13.25 -28.21 -3.81
N PHE A 263 -13.53 -26.98 -4.17
CA PHE A 263 -14.56 -26.65 -5.13
C PHE A 263 -13.90 -26.08 -6.37
N GLU A 264 -14.27 -26.59 -7.53
CA GLU A 264 -13.68 -26.21 -8.81
C GLU A 264 -14.56 -25.16 -9.51
N VAL A 265 -13.92 -24.29 -10.28
CA VAL A 265 -14.60 -23.45 -11.27
C VAL A 265 -14.62 -24.20 -12.58
N PRO A 266 -15.81 -24.52 -13.16
CA PRO A 266 -15.90 -25.31 -14.36
C PRO A 266 -15.17 -24.67 -15.55
N GLU A 267 -14.49 -25.48 -16.34
CA GLU A 267 -13.89 -25.04 -17.60
C GLU A 267 -14.96 -24.82 -18.69
N HIS A 268 -14.64 -23.98 -19.69
CA HIS A 268 -15.47 -23.72 -20.85
C HIS A 268 -14.62 -23.60 -22.10
N LYS A 269 -15.21 -23.96 -23.28
CA LYS A 269 -14.51 -23.94 -24.56
C LYS A 269 -14.69 -22.62 -25.30
N GLU A 270 -15.85 -22.01 -25.16
CA GLU A 270 -16.18 -20.71 -25.71
C GLU A 270 -15.67 -19.55 -24.90
N THR A 271 -15.48 -18.41 -25.54
CA THR A 271 -15.19 -17.15 -24.83
C THR A 271 -16.48 -16.60 -24.23
N PHE A 272 -16.44 -16.27 -22.93
CA PHE A 272 -17.55 -15.55 -22.29
C PHE A 272 -17.30 -14.05 -22.38
N VAL A 273 -18.36 -13.29 -22.64
CA VAL A 273 -18.33 -11.83 -22.66
C VAL A 273 -19.36 -11.33 -21.64
N SER A 274 -18.94 -10.44 -20.76
CA SER A 274 -19.81 -9.77 -19.79
C SER A 274 -19.67 -8.27 -19.98
N ILE A 275 -20.73 -7.61 -20.44
CA ILE A 275 -20.80 -6.16 -20.63
C ILE A 275 -21.80 -5.63 -19.62
N VAL A 276 -21.30 -4.91 -18.61
CA VAL A 276 -22.13 -4.44 -17.50
C VAL A 276 -21.94 -2.94 -17.28
N THR A 277 -23.01 -2.27 -16.89
CA THR A 277 -22.97 -0.84 -16.67
C THR A 277 -23.60 -0.45 -15.35
N ASP A 278 -23.16 0.69 -14.84
CA ASP A 278 -23.76 1.31 -13.68
C ASP A 278 -23.73 2.84 -13.81
N LYS A 279 -24.76 3.51 -13.32
CA LYS A 279 -24.90 4.97 -13.43
C LYS A 279 -23.81 5.78 -12.71
N GLU A 280 -23.18 5.18 -11.69
CA GLU A 280 -22.15 5.80 -10.86
C GLU A 280 -20.73 5.31 -11.21
N ALA A 281 -20.58 4.45 -12.21
CA ALA A 281 -19.27 3.94 -12.64
C ALA A 281 -18.41 5.09 -13.22
N PRO A 282 -17.18 5.29 -12.71
CA PRO A 282 -16.37 6.47 -13.06
C PRO A 282 -15.56 6.30 -14.36
N GLY A 283 -15.87 5.34 -15.20
CA GLY A 283 -15.15 5.13 -16.46
C GLY A 283 -15.34 3.74 -17.06
N ILE A 284 -14.71 3.55 -18.20
CA ILE A 284 -14.80 2.32 -18.97
C ILE A 284 -13.57 1.47 -18.72
N GLN A 285 -13.77 0.24 -18.24
CA GLN A 285 -12.70 -0.72 -18.01
C GLN A 285 -12.91 -1.96 -18.88
N ILE A 286 -11.83 -2.47 -19.43
CA ILE A 286 -11.75 -3.69 -20.23
C ILE A 286 -10.84 -4.66 -19.50
N GLN A 287 -11.28 -5.89 -19.29
CA GLN A 287 -10.50 -6.96 -18.68
C GLN A 287 -10.64 -8.24 -19.49
N LEU A 288 -9.54 -8.71 -20.03
CA LEU A 288 -9.44 -9.99 -20.71
C LEU A 288 -8.78 -10.97 -19.74
N PHE A 289 -9.54 -11.94 -19.25
CA PHE A 289 -9.05 -13.01 -18.39
C PHE A 289 -8.86 -14.30 -19.18
N TYR A 290 -7.72 -14.91 -19.03
CA TYR A 290 -7.40 -16.25 -19.51
C TYR A 290 -7.19 -17.13 -18.29
N LYS A 291 -8.21 -17.91 -17.93
CA LYS A 291 -8.21 -18.74 -16.72
C LYS A 291 -7.37 -19.99 -16.95
N HIS A 292 -6.61 -20.36 -15.93
CA HIS A 292 -5.72 -21.52 -15.91
C HIS A 292 -5.92 -22.27 -14.60
N LYS A 293 -5.65 -23.58 -14.64
CA LYS A 293 -5.48 -24.31 -13.38
C LYS A 293 -4.32 -23.72 -12.59
N ALA A 294 -4.48 -23.61 -11.27
CA ALA A 294 -3.45 -23.06 -10.41
C ALA A 294 -2.13 -23.83 -10.56
N LEU A 295 -1.02 -23.11 -10.60
CA LEU A 295 0.30 -23.71 -10.72
C LEU A 295 0.68 -24.41 -9.42
N PRO A 296 1.32 -25.58 -9.53
CA PRO A 296 1.94 -26.18 -8.36
C PRO A 296 3.09 -25.27 -7.86
N THR A 297 3.27 -25.25 -6.54
CA THR A 297 4.26 -24.41 -5.85
C THR A 297 5.20 -25.25 -4.97
N GLN A 298 5.69 -26.39 -5.47
CA GLN A 298 6.44 -27.34 -4.66
C GLN A 298 7.91 -27.45 -5.06
N THR A 299 8.21 -27.42 -6.35
CA THR A 299 9.54 -27.71 -6.87
C THR A 299 10.26 -26.49 -7.40
N LYS A 300 11.57 -26.60 -7.60
CA LYS A 300 12.37 -25.56 -8.28
C LYS A 300 11.89 -25.29 -9.70
N THR A 301 11.39 -26.33 -10.41
CA THR A 301 10.73 -26.18 -11.70
C THR A 301 9.50 -25.30 -11.60
N ASP A 302 8.65 -25.51 -10.58
CA ASP A 302 7.48 -24.69 -10.36
C ASP A 302 7.86 -23.23 -10.08
N TYR A 303 8.89 -23.03 -9.26
CA TYR A 303 9.39 -21.68 -8.97
C TYR A 303 9.91 -20.98 -10.23
N ARG A 304 10.65 -21.70 -11.07
CA ARG A 304 11.09 -21.18 -12.36
C ARG A 304 9.93 -20.82 -13.28
N ASN A 305 8.91 -21.69 -13.34
CA ASN A 305 7.70 -21.42 -14.13
C ASN A 305 6.94 -20.17 -13.63
N PHE A 306 6.90 -19.96 -12.33
CA PHE A 306 6.36 -18.72 -11.77
C PHE A 306 7.17 -17.48 -12.21
N LEU A 307 8.51 -17.54 -12.17
CA LEU A 307 9.38 -16.46 -12.66
C LEU A 307 9.16 -16.16 -14.14
N LEU A 308 9.04 -17.19 -14.98
CA LEU A 308 8.82 -17.00 -16.42
C LEU A 308 7.53 -16.21 -16.68
N ARG A 309 6.44 -16.51 -15.96
CA ARG A 309 5.16 -15.79 -16.08
C ARG A 309 5.26 -14.36 -15.56
N THR A 310 5.97 -14.16 -14.46
CA THR A 310 6.23 -12.82 -13.92
C THR A 310 7.02 -11.96 -14.91
N PHE A 311 8.04 -12.53 -15.56
CA PHE A 311 8.81 -11.83 -16.59
C PHE A 311 7.95 -11.48 -17.79
N TYR A 312 7.16 -12.44 -18.29
CA TYR A 312 6.26 -12.23 -19.41
C TYR A 312 5.29 -11.06 -19.16
N GLY A 313 4.56 -11.09 -18.03
CA GLY A 313 3.62 -10.02 -17.69
C GLY A 313 4.31 -8.66 -17.51
N GLY A 314 5.46 -8.62 -16.84
CA GLY A 314 6.22 -7.38 -16.63
C GLY A 314 6.71 -6.75 -17.94
N MET A 315 7.24 -7.54 -18.87
CA MET A 315 7.70 -7.05 -20.17
C MET A 315 6.54 -6.56 -21.06
N LEU A 316 5.43 -7.28 -21.07
CA LEU A 316 4.25 -6.87 -21.85
C LEU A 316 3.64 -5.57 -21.28
N THR A 317 3.56 -5.44 -19.97
CA THR A 317 3.10 -4.18 -19.34
C THR A 317 3.96 -2.98 -19.76
N GLN A 318 5.28 -3.16 -19.89
CA GLN A 318 6.17 -2.08 -20.38
C GLN A 318 5.82 -1.67 -21.82
N ARG A 319 5.54 -2.62 -22.71
CA ARG A 319 5.09 -2.30 -24.08
C ARG A 319 3.75 -1.54 -24.10
N LEU A 320 2.78 -1.99 -23.29
CA LEU A 320 1.49 -1.29 -23.18
C LEU A 320 1.66 0.14 -22.67
N ASP A 321 2.59 0.37 -21.74
CA ASP A 321 2.89 1.71 -21.25
C ASP A 321 3.56 2.61 -22.30
N GLU A 322 4.38 2.07 -23.20
CA GLU A 322 4.90 2.82 -24.35
C GLU A 322 3.80 3.20 -25.35
N ILE A 323 2.81 2.32 -25.56
CA ILE A 323 1.65 2.61 -26.42
C ILE A 323 0.81 3.74 -25.81
N ARG A 324 0.60 3.70 -24.48
CA ARG A 324 -0.15 4.72 -23.73
C ARG A 324 0.42 6.15 -23.88
N GLN A 325 1.71 6.28 -24.15
CA GLN A 325 2.38 7.58 -24.31
C GLN A 325 2.27 8.16 -25.72
N LYS A 326 1.62 7.48 -26.66
CA LYS A 326 1.41 7.97 -28.03
C LYS A 326 0.17 8.86 -28.11
N PRO A 327 0.11 9.82 -29.05
CA PRO A 327 -1.00 10.76 -29.20
C PRO A 327 -2.35 10.10 -29.45
N ASP A 328 -2.36 8.99 -30.17
CA ASP A 328 -3.54 8.22 -30.55
C ASP A 328 -3.79 7.01 -29.65
N ALA A 329 -3.18 6.97 -28.47
CA ALA A 329 -3.28 5.85 -27.55
C ALA A 329 -4.72 5.39 -27.38
N PRO A 330 -4.98 4.07 -27.48
CA PRO A 330 -6.32 3.52 -27.35
C PRO A 330 -6.79 3.47 -25.88
N PHE A 331 -5.86 3.57 -24.92
CA PHE A 331 -6.16 3.50 -23.50
C PHE A 331 -5.43 4.55 -22.68
N ILE A 332 -6.06 4.93 -21.58
CA ILE A 332 -5.52 5.85 -20.55
C ILE A 332 -4.53 5.10 -19.66
N PHE A 333 -4.86 3.85 -19.36
CA PHE A 333 -4.03 2.90 -18.62
C PHE A 333 -4.18 1.52 -19.23
N ALA A 334 -3.11 0.72 -19.27
CA ALA A 334 -3.16 -0.68 -19.59
C ALA A 334 -2.06 -1.45 -18.86
N GLY A 335 -2.30 -2.73 -18.61
CA GLY A 335 -1.36 -3.60 -17.95
C GLY A 335 -1.73 -5.06 -18.08
N THR A 336 -0.78 -5.93 -17.72
CA THR A 336 -0.97 -7.37 -17.71
C THR A 336 -0.45 -7.97 -16.41
N GLY A 337 -0.98 -9.11 -16.03
CA GLY A 337 -0.56 -9.80 -14.84
C GLY A 337 -0.92 -11.28 -14.85
N TYR A 338 -0.20 -12.05 -14.05
CA TYR A 338 -0.54 -13.42 -13.71
C TYR A 338 -0.83 -13.47 -12.21
N GLY A 339 -1.96 -14.03 -11.84
CA GLY A 339 -2.42 -14.09 -10.45
C GLY A 339 -3.34 -15.27 -10.19
N ASN A 340 -3.83 -15.35 -8.96
CA ASN A 340 -4.77 -16.36 -8.50
C ASN A 340 -6.13 -15.72 -8.28
N PHE A 341 -7.22 -16.40 -8.69
CA PHE A 341 -8.60 -15.99 -8.39
C PHE A 341 -9.10 -16.61 -7.09
N VAL A 342 -9.00 -17.93 -7.05
CA VAL A 342 -9.41 -18.78 -5.94
C VAL A 342 -8.49 -20.00 -5.91
N ARG A 343 -8.53 -20.77 -4.85
CA ARG A 343 -7.51 -21.79 -4.53
C ARG A 343 -7.02 -22.67 -5.68
N ASP A 344 -7.84 -23.07 -6.63
CA ASP A 344 -7.45 -23.95 -7.75
C ASP A 344 -7.48 -23.25 -9.12
N LEU A 345 -7.64 -21.93 -9.15
CA LEU A 345 -7.79 -21.15 -10.36
C LEU A 345 -6.88 -19.95 -10.44
N ASP A 346 -5.89 -20.01 -11.30
CA ASP A 346 -5.06 -18.88 -11.71
C ASP A 346 -5.64 -18.18 -12.94
N TYR A 347 -5.13 -17.02 -13.25
CA TYR A 347 -5.40 -16.30 -14.48
C TYR A 347 -4.19 -15.54 -14.99
N PHE A 348 -4.10 -15.42 -16.30
CA PHE A 348 -3.38 -14.34 -16.97
C PHE A 348 -4.40 -13.29 -17.39
N SER A 349 -4.10 -12.02 -17.16
CA SER A 349 -5.00 -10.93 -17.57
C SER A 349 -4.29 -9.87 -18.41
N ALA A 350 -5.03 -9.28 -19.34
CA ALA A 350 -4.70 -8.02 -20.00
C ALA A 350 -5.87 -7.07 -19.77
N SER A 351 -5.58 -5.89 -19.23
CA SER A 351 -6.62 -4.92 -18.84
C SER A 351 -6.29 -3.52 -19.33
N GLY A 352 -7.31 -2.70 -19.51
CA GLY A 352 -7.18 -1.31 -19.89
C GLY A 352 -8.34 -0.44 -19.43
N VAL A 353 -8.04 0.83 -19.17
CA VAL A 353 -9.02 1.90 -18.97
C VAL A 353 -9.03 2.74 -20.23
N VAL A 354 -10.20 2.95 -20.82
CA VAL A 354 -10.34 3.65 -22.09
C VAL A 354 -11.24 4.89 -21.98
N ALA A 355 -11.03 5.85 -22.86
CA ALA A 355 -11.94 6.97 -23.02
C ALA A 355 -13.21 6.56 -23.80
N SER A 356 -14.28 7.36 -23.70
CA SER A 356 -15.47 7.20 -24.53
C SER A 356 -15.08 7.17 -26.01
N GLY A 357 -15.72 6.26 -26.78
CA GLY A 357 -15.44 6.03 -28.20
C GLY A 357 -14.12 5.29 -28.50
N LYS A 358 -13.38 4.80 -27.51
CA LYS A 358 -12.12 4.06 -27.68
C LYS A 358 -12.21 2.58 -27.28
N ILE A 359 -13.41 2.06 -27.00
CA ILE A 359 -13.59 0.70 -26.44
C ILE A 359 -13.04 -0.36 -27.38
N GLU A 360 -13.50 -0.39 -28.64
CA GLU A 360 -13.05 -1.38 -29.62
C GLU A 360 -11.55 -1.25 -29.92
N ALA A 361 -11.04 -0.02 -30.02
CA ALA A 361 -9.60 0.24 -30.20
C ALA A 361 -8.77 -0.24 -29.01
N GLY A 362 -9.28 -0.08 -27.80
CA GLY A 362 -8.66 -0.59 -26.57
C GLY A 362 -8.57 -2.11 -26.54
N ILE A 363 -9.70 -2.78 -26.80
CA ILE A 363 -9.76 -4.25 -26.88
C ILE A 363 -8.81 -4.75 -27.97
N GLN A 364 -8.92 -4.19 -29.19
CA GLN A 364 -8.07 -4.55 -30.32
C GLN A 364 -6.59 -4.40 -30.01
N SER A 365 -6.18 -3.30 -29.35
CA SER A 365 -4.78 -3.07 -28.99
C SER A 365 -4.26 -4.10 -28.01
N LEU A 366 -5.06 -4.48 -26.99
CA LEU A 366 -4.67 -5.55 -26.04
C LEU A 366 -4.51 -6.89 -26.76
N ILE A 367 -5.39 -7.23 -27.70
CA ILE A 367 -5.31 -8.46 -28.50
C ILE A 367 -4.10 -8.42 -29.41
N VAL A 368 -3.89 -7.30 -30.14
CA VAL A 368 -2.77 -7.11 -31.08
C VAL A 368 -1.42 -7.28 -30.39
N GLU A 369 -1.24 -6.74 -29.18
CA GLU A 369 0.05 -6.90 -28.46
C GLU A 369 0.29 -8.33 -28.00
N ASN A 370 -0.76 -9.06 -27.60
CA ASN A 370 -0.64 -10.49 -27.31
C ASN A 370 -0.31 -11.28 -28.59
N GLU A 371 -0.97 -10.98 -29.71
CA GLU A 371 -0.68 -11.63 -31.00
C GLU A 371 0.70 -11.26 -31.53
N ARG A 372 1.14 -10.01 -31.37
CA ARG A 372 2.52 -9.58 -31.69
C ARG A 372 3.56 -10.44 -30.96
N LEU A 373 3.31 -10.75 -29.68
CA LEU A 373 4.18 -11.64 -28.91
C LEU A 373 4.12 -13.08 -29.40
N ALA A 374 2.94 -13.56 -29.79
CA ALA A 374 2.80 -14.91 -30.34
C ALA A 374 3.53 -15.09 -31.67
N GLN A 375 3.63 -14.02 -32.50
CA GLN A 375 4.30 -14.03 -33.82
C GLN A 375 5.80 -13.72 -33.73
N PHE A 376 6.20 -12.72 -32.97
CA PHE A 376 7.58 -12.17 -33.00
C PHE A 376 8.31 -12.28 -31.66
N GLY A 377 7.62 -12.50 -30.57
CA GLY A 377 8.19 -12.57 -29.20
C GLY A 377 8.68 -11.24 -28.66
N PHE A 378 9.37 -11.31 -27.54
CA PHE A 378 10.12 -10.24 -26.93
C PHE A 378 11.52 -10.12 -27.56
N THR A 379 12.20 -9.01 -27.28
CA THR A 379 13.61 -8.79 -27.65
C THR A 379 14.55 -9.23 -26.52
N GLN A 380 15.84 -9.49 -26.87
CA GLN A 380 16.84 -9.81 -25.86
C GLN A 380 17.04 -8.67 -24.86
N ALA A 381 16.94 -7.41 -25.31
CA ALA A 381 17.13 -6.26 -24.44
C ALA A 381 16.00 -6.11 -23.40
N GLU A 382 14.75 -6.45 -23.75
CA GLU A 382 13.63 -6.50 -22.80
C GLU A 382 13.89 -7.58 -21.73
N LEU A 383 14.30 -8.78 -22.13
CA LEU A 383 14.64 -9.86 -21.22
C LEU A 383 15.80 -9.51 -20.29
N ASP A 384 16.85 -8.89 -20.82
CA ASP A 384 18.02 -8.49 -20.02
C ASP A 384 17.66 -7.42 -18.98
N ARG A 385 16.74 -6.51 -19.29
CA ARG A 385 16.24 -5.50 -18.33
C ARG A 385 15.50 -6.15 -17.18
N VAL A 386 14.54 -7.03 -17.47
CA VAL A 386 13.76 -7.68 -16.40
C VAL A 386 14.64 -8.60 -15.54
N LYS A 387 15.59 -9.33 -16.15
CA LYS A 387 16.58 -10.12 -15.42
C LYS A 387 17.39 -9.27 -14.44
N ARG A 388 17.93 -8.12 -14.89
CA ARG A 388 18.65 -7.19 -14.01
C ARG A 388 17.77 -6.68 -12.88
N ALA A 389 16.53 -6.29 -13.19
CA ALA A 389 15.60 -5.75 -12.19
C ALA A 389 15.28 -6.79 -11.10
N VAL A 390 14.99 -8.03 -11.48
CA VAL A 390 14.65 -9.10 -10.53
C VAL A 390 15.85 -9.52 -9.71
N LEU A 391 17.05 -9.65 -10.32
CA LEU A 391 18.28 -9.98 -9.59
C LEU A 391 18.65 -8.89 -8.58
N ASN A 392 18.58 -7.61 -8.96
CA ASN A 392 18.88 -6.51 -8.04
C ASN A 392 17.87 -6.41 -6.90
N ASN A 393 16.58 -6.65 -7.17
CA ASN A 393 15.58 -6.69 -6.11
C ASN A 393 15.82 -7.86 -5.14
N SER A 394 16.18 -9.03 -5.67
CA SER A 394 16.52 -10.19 -4.84
C SER A 394 17.79 -9.96 -4.01
N GLU A 395 18.82 -9.32 -4.60
CA GLU A 395 20.04 -8.92 -3.88
C GLU A 395 19.72 -7.96 -2.72
N ARG A 396 18.84 -6.97 -2.97
CA ARG A 396 18.37 -6.05 -1.93
C ARG A 396 17.65 -6.80 -0.82
N SER A 397 16.70 -7.67 -1.15
CA SER A 397 15.98 -8.47 -0.16
C SER A 397 16.92 -9.35 0.67
N PHE A 398 17.96 -9.90 0.05
CA PHE A 398 19.00 -10.66 0.75
C PHE A 398 19.80 -9.77 1.70
N LYS A 399 20.24 -8.58 1.27
CA LYS A 399 20.97 -7.63 2.12
C LYS A 399 20.14 -7.13 3.31
N GLU A 400 18.82 -6.99 3.11
CA GLU A 400 17.88 -6.51 4.14
C GLU A 400 17.31 -7.62 5.04
N MET A 401 17.63 -8.89 4.81
CA MET A 401 16.96 -10.02 5.46
C MET A 401 17.04 -10.02 6.99
N ASP A 402 18.05 -9.37 7.59
CA ASP A 402 18.23 -9.18 9.03
C ASP A 402 17.53 -7.91 9.57
N LYS A 403 17.00 -7.08 8.67
CA LYS A 403 16.28 -5.82 8.97
C LYS A 403 14.78 -5.91 8.69
N VAL A 404 14.30 -7.07 8.22
CA VAL A 404 12.87 -7.27 7.90
C VAL A 404 12.08 -7.43 9.19
N GLU A 405 10.98 -6.70 9.30
CA GLU A 405 10.07 -6.80 10.45
C GLU A 405 9.28 -8.13 10.43
N SER A 406 8.98 -8.67 11.60
CA SER A 406 8.25 -9.94 11.79
C SER A 406 6.89 -9.95 11.07
N ARG A 407 6.21 -8.79 11.03
CA ARG A 407 4.93 -8.61 10.33
C ARG A 407 5.02 -8.91 8.83
N ALA A 408 6.15 -8.66 8.19
CA ALA A 408 6.36 -8.96 6.77
C ALA A 408 6.71 -10.43 6.52
N ILE A 409 7.19 -11.15 7.54
CA ILE A 409 7.60 -12.56 7.42
C ILE A 409 6.42 -13.50 7.66
N VAL A 410 5.58 -13.20 8.66
CA VAL A 410 4.53 -14.10 9.17
C VAL A 410 3.54 -14.54 8.08
N GLY A 411 3.18 -13.66 7.15
CA GLY A 411 2.27 -13.95 6.04
C GLY A 411 2.78 -15.05 5.10
N ARG A 412 4.09 -15.19 4.95
CA ARG A 412 4.71 -16.27 4.14
C ARG A 412 4.30 -17.67 4.64
N TYR A 413 4.28 -17.87 5.95
CA TYR A 413 3.93 -19.16 6.55
C TYR A 413 2.43 -19.39 6.59
N VAL A 414 1.63 -18.34 6.73
CA VAL A 414 0.17 -18.40 6.59
C VAL A 414 -0.19 -18.90 5.18
N ASN A 415 0.37 -18.28 4.14
CA ASN A 415 0.11 -18.67 2.75
C ASN A 415 0.67 -20.06 2.40
N HIS A 416 1.79 -20.44 3.02
CA HIS A 416 2.30 -21.81 2.87
C HIS A 416 1.35 -22.86 3.45
N PHE A 417 0.77 -22.60 4.61
CA PHE A 417 -0.21 -23.50 5.22
C PHE A 417 -1.51 -23.58 4.41
N LEU A 418 -2.05 -22.45 4.00
CA LEU A 418 -3.36 -22.37 3.35
C LEU A 418 -3.32 -22.81 1.88
N GLU A 419 -2.30 -22.43 1.13
CA GLU A 419 -2.24 -22.57 -0.32
C GLU A 419 -1.09 -23.45 -0.81
N GLY A 420 -0.14 -23.78 0.08
CA GLY A 420 1.08 -24.50 -0.30
C GLY A 420 2.11 -23.61 -1.00
N ASN A 421 1.99 -22.29 -0.93
CA ASN A 421 2.90 -21.34 -1.55
C ASN A 421 4.34 -21.49 -1.04
N PHE A 422 5.32 -21.04 -1.83
CA PHE A 422 6.72 -21.09 -1.43
C PHE A 422 6.96 -20.34 -0.12
N ALA A 423 7.72 -20.95 0.78
CA ALA A 423 8.11 -20.37 2.06
C ALA A 423 9.63 -20.45 2.27
N ASP A 424 10.36 -20.21 1.20
CA ASP A 424 11.83 -20.15 1.17
C ASP A 424 12.36 -18.89 1.88
N GLY A 425 13.62 -18.97 2.31
CA GLY A 425 14.34 -17.85 2.88
C GLY A 425 15.01 -16.97 1.82
N GLU A 426 15.20 -15.68 2.13
CA GLU A 426 15.78 -14.71 1.18
C GLU A 426 17.21 -15.10 0.73
N ALA A 427 18.00 -15.73 1.60
CA ALA A 427 19.34 -16.20 1.25
C ALA A 427 19.29 -17.31 0.19
N TRP A 428 18.41 -18.31 0.37
CA TRP A 428 18.23 -19.37 -0.61
C TRP A 428 17.66 -18.82 -1.92
N LYS A 429 16.68 -17.95 -1.86
CA LYS A 429 16.08 -17.31 -3.03
C LYS A 429 17.11 -16.55 -3.85
N TYR A 430 17.95 -15.74 -3.22
CA TYR A 430 18.99 -14.99 -3.91
C TYR A 430 19.99 -15.88 -4.63
N GLU A 431 20.49 -16.94 -3.97
CA GLU A 431 21.41 -17.88 -4.61
C GLU A 431 20.73 -18.65 -5.75
N PHE A 432 19.50 -19.09 -5.56
CA PHE A 432 18.71 -19.72 -6.61
C PHE A 432 18.47 -18.81 -7.81
N TYR A 433 18.16 -17.53 -7.57
CA TYR A 433 17.98 -16.56 -8.65
C TYR A 433 19.27 -16.28 -9.41
N LYS A 434 20.40 -16.19 -8.74
CA LYS A 434 21.72 -16.07 -9.38
C LYS A 434 22.03 -17.24 -10.30
N GLU A 435 21.61 -18.44 -9.92
CA GLU A 435 21.79 -19.64 -10.73
C GLU A 435 20.81 -19.69 -11.91
N ILE A 436 19.52 -19.43 -11.66
CA ILE A 436 18.48 -19.73 -12.63
C ILE A 436 18.20 -18.61 -13.63
N ILE A 437 18.21 -17.34 -13.18
CA ILE A 437 17.81 -16.19 -14.01
C ILE A 437 18.73 -16.00 -15.23
N PRO A 438 20.07 -16.09 -15.13
CA PRO A 438 20.93 -16.01 -16.31
C PRO A 438 20.58 -17.06 -17.37
N ASN A 439 20.14 -18.24 -16.94
CA ASN A 439 19.82 -19.38 -17.81
C ASN A 439 18.39 -19.37 -18.38
N ILE A 440 17.55 -18.38 -18.03
CA ILE A 440 16.26 -18.16 -18.69
C ILE A 440 16.51 -17.65 -20.09
N THR A 441 15.96 -18.33 -21.09
CA THR A 441 16.15 -17.96 -22.49
C THR A 441 14.98 -17.17 -23.06
N LEU A 442 15.24 -16.43 -24.12
CA LEU A 442 14.21 -15.70 -24.85
C LEU A 442 13.18 -16.66 -25.48
N GLU A 443 13.63 -17.84 -25.93
CA GLU A 443 12.75 -18.87 -26.49
C GLU A 443 11.72 -19.38 -25.48
N GLU A 444 12.13 -19.61 -24.24
CA GLU A 444 11.24 -20.06 -23.16
C GLU A 444 10.17 -19.01 -22.86
N ILE A 445 10.56 -17.73 -22.74
CA ILE A 445 9.61 -16.64 -22.48
C ILE A 445 8.65 -16.48 -23.64
N ASN A 446 9.16 -16.50 -24.88
CA ASN A 446 8.31 -16.35 -26.07
C ASN A 446 7.37 -17.54 -26.26
N GLY A 447 7.77 -18.73 -25.81
CA GLY A 447 6.89 -19.91 -25.80
C GLY A 447 5.66 -19.79 -24.90
N LEU A 448 5.68 -18.87 -23.92
CA LEU A 448 4.54 -18.65 -23.03
C LEU A 448 3.36 -17.95 -23.72
N ALA A 449 3.58 -17.17 -24.77
CA ALA A 449 2.52 -16.42 -25.45
C ALA A 449 1.34 -17.33 -25.83
N LYS A 450 1.63 -18.51 -26.43
CA LYS A 450 0.62 -19.49 -26.83
C LYS A 450 0.05 -20.33 -25.67
N GLN A 451 0.72 -20.32 -24.52
CA GLN A 451 0.24 -21.05 -23.33
C GLN A 451 -0.68 -20.20 -22.48
N LEU A 452 -0.38 -18.90 -22.37
CA LEU A 452 -1.12 -17.98 -21.51
C LEU A 452 -2.38 -17.42 -22.19
N VAL A 453 -2.30 -17.18 -23.50
CA VAL A 453 -3.40 -16.62 -24.30
C VAL A 453 -4.04 -17.73 -25.14
N ARG A 454 -5.23 -18.14 -24.74
CA ARG A 454 -5.96 -19.24 -25.38
C ARG A 454 -7.44 -18.93 -25.47
N VAL A 455 -8.17 -19.62 -26.37
CA VAL A 455 -9.61 -19.41 -26.54
C VAL A 455 -10.41 -20.02 -25.39
N GLU A 456 -10.00 -21.23 -24.96
CA GLU A 456 -10.62 -21.92 -23.84
C GLU A 456 -10.43 -21.14 -22.54
N ASN A 457 -11.47 -21.11 -21.72
CA ASN A 457 -11.47 -20.43 -20.42
C ASN A 457 -11.19 -18.93 -20.50
N ARG A 458 -11.45 -18.28 -21.65
CA ARG A 458 -11.33 -16.84 -21.82
C ARG A 458 -12.61 -16.14 -21.39
N VAL A 459 -12.49 -15.13 -20.54
CA VAL A 459 -13.59 -14.27 -20.11
C VAL A 459 -13.22 -12.82 -20.39
N ILE A 460 -14.11 -12.09 -21.03
CA ILE A 460 -13.98 -10.66 -21.30
C ILE A 460 -15.01 -9.94 -20.45
N VAL A 461 -14.55 -9.01 -19.63
CA VAL A 461 -15.39 -8.15 -18.81
C VAL A 461 -15.23 -6.71 -19.28
N ILE A 462 -16.32 -6.06 -19.64
CA ILE A 462 -16.37 -4.63 -19.94
C ILE A 462 -17.30 -3.99 -18.93
N THR A 463 -16.77 -3.05 -18.14
CA THR A 463 -17.57 -2.25 -17.21
C THR A 463 -17.59 -0.79 -17.67
N ALA A 464 -18.74 -0.13 -17.60
CA ALA A 464 -18.89 1.22 -18.09
C ALA A 464 -19.96 2.01 -17.32
N PRO A 465 -19.95 3.35 -17.40
CA PRO A 465 -21.08 4.15 -16.94
C PRO A 465 -22.31 3.92 -17.85
N ASP A 466 -23.52 4.06 -17.28
CA ASP A 466 -24.77 3.92 -18.01
C ASP A 466 -24.91 4.87 -19.21
N SER A 467 -24.24 6.00 -19.17
CA SER A 467 -24.17 6.96 -20.28
C SER A 467 -23.51 6.40 -21.54
N GLU A 468 -22.73 5.32 -21.42
CA GLU A 468 -22.04 4.69 -22.54
C GLU A 468 -22.83 3.52 -23.16
N LYS A 469 -23.99 3.16 -22.63
CA LYS A 469 -24.77 1.96 -23.08
C LYS A 469 -24.95 1.88 -24.58
N GLU A 470 -25.24 3.01 -25.24
CA GLU A 470 -25.47 3.02 -26.69
C GLU A 470 -24.15 2.96 -27.50
N ASN A 471 -23.03 3.23 -26.86
CA ASN A 471 -21.69 3.20 -27.47
C ASN A 471 -20.95 1.89 -27.20
N LEU A 472 -21.51 0.99 -26.40
CA LEU A 472 -20.88 -0.29 -26.08
C LEU A 472 -21.03 -1.26 -27.29
N PRO A 473 -19.98 -2.02 -27.62
CA PRO A 473 -20.06 -3.06 -28.62
C PRO A 473 -21.01 -4.19 -28.17
N SER A 474 -21.60 -4.90 -29.07
CA SER A 474 -22.27 -6.16 -28.75
C SER A 474 -21.26 -7.26 -28.45
N GLU A 475 -21.70 -8.36 -27.84
CA GLU A 475 -20.84 -9.53 -27.57
C GLU A 475 -20.24 -10.06 -28.88
N GLU A 476 -21.05 -10.14 -29.95
CA GLU A 476 -20.58 -10.57 -31.25
C GLU A 476 -19.52 -9.62 -31.84
N ALA A 477 -19.70 -8.32 -31.64
CA ALA A 477 -18.73 -7.33 -32.11
C ALA A 477 -17.40 -7.48 -31.33
N VAL A 478 -17.44 -7.72 -30.01
CA VAL A 478 -16.23 -8.00 -29.21
C VAL A 478 -15.52 -9.26 -29.70
N LEU A 479 -16.25 -10.33 -29.95
CA LEU A 479 -15.70 -11.59 -30.46
C LEU A 479 -15.09 -11.42 -31.87
N ALA A 480 -15.75 -10.64 -32.74
CA ALA A 480 -15.25 -10.36 -34.09
C ALA A 480 -13.91 -9.60 -34.10
N LEU A 481 -13.54 -8.87 -33.02
CA LEU A 481 -12.24 -8.23 -32.94
C LEU A 481 -11.09 -9.23 -32.88
N PHE A 482 -11.28 -10.41 -32.30
CA PHE A 482 -10.26 -11.47 -32.31
C PHE A 482 -10.04 -12.00 -33.73
N ASP A 483 -11.12 -12.30 -34.46
CA ASP A 483 -11.05 -12.77 -35.86
C ASP A 483 -10.41 -11.69 -36.77
N ALA A 484 -10.71 -10.42 -36.51
CA ALA A 484 -10.12 -9.31 -37.24
C ALA A 484 -8.61 -9.19 -37.04
N VAL A 485 -8.14 -9.35 -35.79
CA VAL A 485 -6.71 -9.30 -35.46
C VAL A 485 -5.95 -10.47 -36.09
N ASP A 486 -6.53 -11.66 -36.18
CA ASP A 486 -5.92 -12.81 -36.85
C ASP A 486 -5.64 -12.56 -38.34
N GLN A 487 -6.35 -11.65 -38.96
CA GLN A 487 -6.17 -11.25 -40.37
C GLN A 487 -5.28 -10.00 -40.52
N MET A 488 -4.87 -9.36 -39.43
CA MET A 488 -4.07 -8.15 -39.48
C MET A 488 -2.60 -8.45 -39.78
N LYS A 489 -1.97 -7.60 -40.59
CA LYS A 489 -0.53 -7.56 -40.69
C LYS A 489 0.05 -6.84 -39.48
N ILE A 490 0.64 -7.59 -38.55
CA ILE A 490 1.27 -7.06 -37.36
C ILE A 490 2.77 -6.90 -37.63
N GLU A 491 3.32 -5.73 -37.29
CA GLU A 491 4.76 -5.47 -37.41
C GLU A 491 5.48 -5.82 -36.09
N PRO A 492 6.75 -6.30 -36.12
CA PRO A 492 7.52 -6.61 -34.92
C PRO A 492 7.79 -5.34 -34.09
N TYR A 493 7.90 -5.50 -32.77
CA TYR A 493 8.30 -4.42 -31.87
C TYR A 493 9.71 -3.94 -32.19
N GLN A 494 9.90 -2.62 -32.23
CA GLN A 494 11.21 -2.00 -32.46
C GLN A 494 11.65 -1.25 -31.21
N GLU A 495 12.81 -1.61 -30.69
CA GLU A 495 13.37 -0.99 -29.50
C GLU A 495 14.20 0.24 -29.85
N LYS A 496 13.97 1.35 -29.13
CA LYS A 496 14.79 2.56 -29.22
C LYS A 496 16.12 2.35 -28.48
N LEU A 497 17.23 2.60 -29.13
CA LEU A 497 18.53 2.65 -28.48
C LEU A 497 18.64 3.91 -27.61
N LEU A 498 19.10 3.74 -26.38
CA LEU A 498 19.24 4.83 -25.40
C LEU A 498 20.70 5.07 -25.06
N ALA A 499 21.00 6.27 -24.57
CA ALA A 499 22.32 6.60 -24.02
C ALA A 499 22.55 5.83 -22.71
N ASP A 500 23.79 5.46 -22.43
CA ASP A 500 24.17 4.69 -21.26
C ASP A 500 24.29 5.54 -19.97
N LYS A 501 24.36 6.86 -20.10
CA LYS A 501 24.61 7.80 -19.00
C LYS A 501 23.54 8.89 -18.95
N LEU A 502 23.10 9.22 -17.72
CA LEU A 502 22.19 10.34 -17.47
C LEU A 502 22.85 11.70 -17.72
N ILE A 503 24.11 11.86 -17.33
CA ILE A 503 24.92 13.06 -17.54
C ILE A 503 26.21 12.65 -18.24
N GLN A 504 26.51 13.25 -19.39
CA GLN A 504 27.74 12.98 -20.15
C GLN A 504 28.95 13.67 -19.51
N ASP A 505 28.83 14.96 -19.24
CA ASP A 505 29.86 15.80 -18.67
C ASP A 505 29.44 16.28 -17.28
N PRO A 506 29.99 15.72 -16.17
CA PRO A 506 29.66 16.14 -14.82
C PRO A 506 29.84 17.64 -14.60
N PRO A 507 28.98 18.32 -13.83
CA PRO A 507 29.10 19.75 -13.56
C PRO A 507 30.38 20.07 -12.79
N ILE A 508 30.82 21.34 -12.83
CA ILE A 508 31.95 21.81 -12.04
C ILE A 508 31.56 21.77 -10.56
N PRO A 509 32.29 21.05 -9.69
CA PRO A 509 31.91 20.90 -8.31
C PRO A 509 31.96 22.21 -7.52
N GLY A 510 31.01 22.39 -6.58
CA GLY A 510 31.17 23.34 -5.50
C GLY A 510 32.13 22.81 -4.43
N THR A 511 32.14 23.45 -3.25
CA THR A 511 32.96 23.01 -2.12
C THR A 511 32.14 23.01 -0.82
N ILE A 512 32.52 22.17 0.12
CA ILE A 512 32.04 22.24 1.49
C ILE A 512 32.77 23.37 2.20
N THR A 513 32.05 24.36 2.71
CA THR A 513 32.62 25.52 3.43
C THR A 513 32.60 25.37 4.92
N GLU A 514 31.66 24.64 5.47
CA GLU A 514 31.55 24.39 6.91
C GLU A 514 30.93 23.03 7.16
N THR A 515 31.38 22.34 8.22
CA THR A 515 30.76 21.11 8.75
C THR A 515 30.68 21.23 10.27
N LYS A 516 29.47 21.00 10.81
CA LYS A 516 29.21 20.89 12.25
C LYS A 516 28.68 19.52 12.57
N TYR A 517 29.12 18.95 13.67
CA TYR A 517 28.58 17.72 14.21
C TYR A 517 27.79 18.02 15.50
N LEU A 518 26.53 17.65 15.48
CA LEU A 518 25.60 17.80 16.60
C LEU A 518 25.56 16.48 17.37
N GLU A 519 26.52 16.31 18.29
CA GLU A 519 26.79 15.06 18.99
C GLU A 519 25.57 14.51 19.74
N SER A 520 24.76 15.37 20.40
CA SER A 520 23.59 14.94 21.18
C SER A 520 22.52 14.19 20.38
N ILE A 521 22.46 14.39 19.07
CA ILE A 521 21.46 13.82 18.17
C ILE A 521 22.09 13.09 16.98
N ASP A 522 23.42 13.03 16.92
CA ASP A 522 24.20 12.37 15.89
C ASP A 522 23.82 12.84 14.47
N ILE A 523 23.96 14.15 14.23
CA ILE A 523 23.64 14.78 12.93
C ILE A 523 24.82 15.61 12.48
N HIS A 524 25.15 15.51 11.18
CA HIS A 524 26.09 16.41 10.50
C HIS A 524 25.31 17.52 9.78
N GLU A 525 25.64 18.78 10.10
CA GLU A 525 25.21 19.96 9.36
C GLU A 525 26.34 20.39 8.43
N ILE A 526 26.09 20.43 7.14
CA ILE A 526 27.08 20.75 6.09
C ILE A 526 26.59 21.98 5.33
N LEU A 527 27.44 22.98 5.19
CA LEU A 527 27.20 24.16 4.36
C LEU A 527 28.03 24.07 3.09
N LEU A 528 27.39 24.21 1.94
CA LEU A 528 28.03 24.22 0.64
C LEU A 528 28.31 25.66 0.18
N SER A 529 29.30 25.83 -0.71
CA SER A 529 29.72 27.14 -1.25
C SER A 529 28.62 27.92 -1.98
N ASN A 530 27.60 27.22 -2.48
CA ASN A 530 26.41 27.82 -3.09
C ASN A 530 25.34 28.21 -2.07
N GLY A 531 25.58 28.08 -0.75
CA GLY A 531 24.68 28.44 0.33
C GLY A 531 23.66 27.35 0.71
N VAL A 532 23.69 26.20 0.06
CA VAL A 532 22.81 25.07 0.40
C VAL A 532 23.22 24.47 1.74
N LYS A 533 22.23 24.21 2.60
CA LYS A 533 22.40 23.50 3.87
C LYS A 533 21.98 22.05 3.71
N VAL A 534 22.80 21.14 4.18
CA VAL A 534 22.55 19.70 4.16
C VAL A 534 22.63 19.14 5.58
N PHE A 535 21.62 18.41 5.99
CA PHE A 535 21.55 17.73 7.28
C PHE A 535 21.59 16.22 7.04
N VAL A 536 22.55 15.53 7.65
CA VAL A 536 22.79 14.11 7.45
C VAL A 536 22.73 13.38 8.78
N LYS A 537 21.85 12.38 8.85
CA LYS A 537 21.82 11.40 9.93
C LYS A 537 22.17 10.02 9.39
N THR A 538 23.34 9.52 9.78
CA THR A 538 23.75 8.16 9.43
C THR A 538 23.05 7.17 10.35
N THR A 539 22.57 6.06 9.78
CA THR A 539 21.89 5.00 10.54
C THR A 539 22.24 3.63 9.97
N ASP A 540 22.07 2.60 10.80
CA ASP A 540 22.18 1.19 10.43
C ASP A 540 20.83 0.45 10.43
N PHE A 541 19.72 1.19 10.40
CA PHE A 541 18.36 0.62 10.48
C PHE A 541 18.02 -0.23 9.27
N LYS A 542 18.55 0.15 8.10
CA LYS A 542 18.49 -0.58 6.84
C LYS A 542 19.88 -0.65 6.22
N ASN A 543 20.19 -1.78 5.55
CA ASN A 543 21.50 -1.99 4.95
C ASN A 543 21.63 -1.35 3.57
N ASP A 544 20.52 -1.20 2.82
CA ASP A 544 20.49 -0.79 1.41
C ASP A 544 19.50 0.37 1.16
N GLU A 545 19.38 1.30 2.12
CA GLU A 545 18.45 2.42 2.02
C GLU A 545 19.09 3.75 2.48
N ILE A 546 18.94 4.76 1.64
CA ILE A 546 19.11 6.17 1.97
C ILE A 546 17.84 6.90 1.53
N LEU A 547 17.22 7.62 2.46
CA LEU A 547 16.08 8.50 2.20
C LEU A 547 16.57 9.95 2.15
N PHE A 548 15.95 10.75 1.29
CA PHE A 548 16.20 12.18 1.29
C PHE A 548 14.93 13.00 1.04
N SER A 549 14.98 14.24 1.52
CA SER A 549 13.99 15.28 1.21
C SER A 549 14.71 16.63 1.20
N ALA A 550 14.38 17.48 0.24
CA ALA A 550 14.81 18.87 0.23
C ALA A 550 13.59 19.77 0.08
N THR A 551 13.41 20.73 0.97
CA THR A 551 12.22 21.57 1.02
C THR A 551 12.58 23.05 0.99
N ALA A 552 11.80 23.84 0.23
CA ALA A 552 11.89 25.29 0.16
C ALA A 552 10.51 25.95 0.33
N LYS A 553 10.48 27.15 0.88
CA LYS A 553 9.25 27.97 0.99
C LYS A 553 8.92 28.62 -0.36
N GLY A 554 7.64 28.93 -0.57
CA GLY A 554 7.17 29.63 -1.78
C GLY A 554 5.95 28.97 -2.42
N GLY A 555 6.15 27.89 -3.13
CA GLY A 555 5.10 27.16 -3.83
C GLY A 555 4.33 28.01 -4.83
N VAL A 556 3.14 27.55 -5.20
CA VAL A 556 2.26 28.29 -6.14
C VAL A 556 1.69 29.58 -5.56
N SER A 557 1.83 29.81 -4.24
CA SER A 557 1.35 31.03 -3.58
C SER A 557 1.95 32.31 -4.15
N LEU A 558 3.16 32.23 -4.73
CA LEU A 558 3.87 33.39 -5.25
C LEU A 558 3.34 33.90 -6.58
N TYR A 559 2.60 33.07 -7.32
CA TYR A 559 2.05 33.42 -8.62
C TYR A 559 0.72 34.16 -8.52
N LYS A 560 0.31 34.81 -9.61
CA LYS A 560 -0.97 35.53 -9.69
C LYS A 560 -2.12 34.56 -9.95
N GLU A 561 -3.34 35.00 -9.68
CA GLU A 561 -4.55 34.22 -9.90
C GLU A 561 -4.68 33.72 -11.35
N LYS A 562 -4.30 34.52 -12.33
CA LYS A 562 -4.32 34.14 -13.75
C LYS A 562 -3.48 32.90 -14.06
N ASP A 563 -2.43 32.63 -13.26
CA ASP A 563 -1.53 31.49 -13.42
C ASP A 563 -1.99 30.27 -12.59
N HIS A 564 -3.14 30.36 -11.89
CA HIS A 564 -3.57 29.39 -10.89
C HIS A 564 -3.54 27.93 -11.41
N TYR A 565 -4.21 27.65 -12.51
CA TYR A 565 -4.29 26.30 -13.06
C TYR A 565 -2.91 25.79 -13.51
N THR A 566 -2.19 26.58 -14.28
CA THR A 566 -0.84 26.26 -14.76
C THR A 566 0.13 26.04 -13.60
N ALA A 567 0.11 26.90 -12.58
CA ALA A 567 1.02 26.77 -11.44
C ALA A 567 0.79 25.48 -10.62
N ASN A 568 -0.47 25.05 -10.44
CA ASN A 568 -0.78 23.81 -9.74
C ASN A 568 -0.31 22.54 -10.50
N TYR A 569 -0.17 22.63 -11.83
CA TYR A 569 0.35 21.53 -12.65
C TYR A 569 1.86 21.59 -12.90
N ALA A 570 2.52 22.72 -12.64
CA ALA A 570 3.93 22.91 -12.98
C ALA A 570 4.87 21.82 -12.44
N GLY A 571 4.66 21.37 -11.20
CA GLY A 571 5.42 20.26 -10.60
C GLY A 571 5.14 18.90 -11.25
N VAL A 572 3.89 18.67 -11.68
CA VAL A 572 3.46 17.42 -12.32
C VAL A 572 4.03 17.29 -13.73
N LEU A 573 4.10 18.41 -14.48
CA LEU A 573 4.54 18.41 -15.87
C LEU A 573 5.93 17.80 -16.07
N ILE A 574 6.86 17.99 -15.13
CA ILE A 574 8.21 17.40 -15.22
C ILE A 574 8.15 15.87 -15.16
N ASN A 575 7.33 15.32 -14.28
CA ASN A 575 7.16 13.86 -14.19
C ASN A 575 6.52 13.27 -15.45
N VAL A 576 5.70 14.07 -16.14
CA VAL A 576 5.03 13.68 -17.40
C VAL A 576 5.97 13.75 -18.61
N MET A 577 6.81 14.78 -18.68
CA MET A 577 7.66 15.02 -19.84
C MET A 577 9.07 14.46 -19.71
N GLY A 578 9.54 14.16 -18.49
CA GLY A 578 10.89 13.70 -18.22
C GLY A 578 11.90 14.83 -17.97
N ILE A 579 13.18 14.49 -17.94
CA ILE A 579 14.30 15.39 -17.61
C ILE A 579 15.47 15.19 -18.58
N GLY A 580 16.23 16.26 -18.83
CA GLY A 580 17.33 16.22 -19.80
C GLY A 580 16.85 15.77 -21.17
N ASP A 581 17.52 14.79 -21.74
CA ASP A 581 17.19 14.21 -23.04
C ASP A 581 16.24 13.02 -22.95
N PHE A 582 15.76 12.67 -21.74
CA PHE A 582 15.06 11.42 -21.48
C PHE A 582 13.57 11.64 -21.21
N SER A 583 12.74 10.95 -22.01
CA SER A 583 11.32 10.80 -21.70
C SER A 583 11.12 9.91 -20.45
N PRO A 584 9.94 9.87 -19.84
CA PRO A 584 9.66 8.95 -18.72
C PRO A 584 9.87 7.48 -19.11
N ALA A 585 9.56 7.08 -20.34
CA ALA A 585 9.82 5.73 -20.85
C ALA A 585 11.32 5.44 -20.93
N ASP A 586 12.11 6.39 -21.46
CA ASP A 586 13.57 6.27 -21.53
C ASP A 586 14.18 6.16 -20.12
N LEU A 587 13.76 7.01 -19.18
CA LEU A 587 14.23 6.96 -17.78
C LEU A 587 13.95 5.61 -17.14
N ARG A 588 12.76 5.03 -17.32
CA ARG A 588 12.46 3.71 -16.79
C ARG A 588 13.39 2.62 -17.36
N LYS A 589 13.72 2.69 -18.65
CA LYS A 589 14.65 1.74 -19.28
C LYS A 589 16.08 1.88 -18.74
N ILE A 590 16.57 3.11 -18.58
CA ILE A 590 17.93 3.40 -18.07
C ILE A 590 18.05 3.04 -16.59
N LEU A 591 17.01 3.29 -15.82
CA LEU A 591 16.98 3.00 -14.39
C LEU A 591 16.56 1.56 -14.08
N ALA A 592 16.25 0.74 -15.08
CA ALA A 592 15.85 -0.66 -14.86
C ALA A 592 16.93 -1.45 -14.10
N GLY A 593 16.54 -1.97 -12.94
CA GLY A 593 17.44 -2.65 -12.02
C GLY A 593 18.22 -1.74 -11.07
N LYS A 594 17.98 -0.43 -11.07
CA LYS A 594 18.52 0.51 -10.07
C LYS A 594 17.47 0.81 -9.00
N THR A 595 17.90 0.78 -7.75
CA THR A 595 17.06 1.19 -6.63
C THR A 595 17.26 2.68 -6.40
N VAL A 596 16.49 3.49 -7.11
CA VAL A 596 16.56 4.95 -7.03
C VAL A 596 15.22 5.59 -7.42
N SER A 597 14.80 6.58 -6.64
CA SER A 597 13.62 7.42 -6.92
C SER A 597 13.93 8.86 -6.54
N VAL A 598 13.61 9.80 -7.41
CA VAL A 598 13.74 11.24 -7.20
C VAL A 598 12.55 11.92 -7.83
N THR A 599 11.75 12.62 -7.01
CA THR A 599 10.48 13.22 -7.45
C THR A 599 10.36 14.66 -6.95
N PRO A 600 10.27 15.66 -7.83
CA PRO A 600 9.96 17.04 -7.48
C PRO A 600 8.46 17.24 -7.29
N ASN A 601 8.09 18.20 -6.44
CA ASN A 601 6.71 18.62 -6.25
C ASN A 601 6.64 20.10 -5.91
N ILE A 602 5.58 20.79 -6.37
CA ILE A 602 5.28 22.18 -6.03
C ILE A 602 3.89 22.21 -5.38
N GLY A 603 3.88 22.47 -4.08
CA GLY A 603 2.64 22.63 -3.30
C GLY A 603 2.21 24.11 -3.19
N LEU A 604 1.19 24.35 -2.37
CA LEU A 604 0.61 25.69 -2.25
C LEU A 604 1.60 26.70 -1.66
N TYR A 605 2.30 26.36 -0.57
CA TYR A 605 3.19 27.26 0.16
C TYR A 605 4.65 26.83 0.19
N SER A 606 4.98 25.71 -0.43
CA SER A 606 6.32 25.15 -0.49
C SER A 606 6.53 24.36 -1.77
N GLN A 607 7.79 24.12 -2.12
CA GLN A 607 8.19 23.14 -3.10
C GLN A 607 9.21 22.19 -2.47
N ASN A 608 9.27 20.98 -2.96
CA ASN A 608 10.19 19.99 -2.46
C ASN A 608 10.65 19.02 -3.56
N ILE A 609 11.78 18.37 -3.31
CA ILE A 609 12.24 17.20 -4.06
C ILE A 609 12.60 16.13 -3.04
N ALA A 610 12.10 14.92 -3.24
CA ALA A 610 12.28 13.84 -2.28
C ALA A 610 12.46 12.50 -3.00
N GLY A 611 12.98 11.51 -2.28
CA GLY A 611 13.14 10.18 -2.82
C GLY A 611 13.95 9.25 -1.93
N SER A 612 14.36 8.15 -2.55
CA SER A 612 15.17 7.12 -1.89
C SER A 612 16.12 6.48 -2.87
N PHE A 613 17.24 5.97 -2.38
CA PHE A 613 18.20 5.24 -3.17
C PHE A 613 19.02 4.26 -2.33
N SER A 614 19.56 3.24 -2.98
CA SER A 614 20.55 2.38 -2.35
C SER A 614 21.93 3.06 -2.34
N PRO A 615 22.81 2.74 -1.37
CA PRO A 615 24.16 3.31 -1.33
C PRO A 615 24.93 3.16 -2.65
N LYS A 616 24.76 2.06 -3.38
CA LYS A 616 25.40 1.82 -4.68
C LYS A 616 24.89 2.72 -5.80
N GLU A 617 23.67 3.28 -5.68
CA GLU A 617 23.04 4.16 -6.67
C GLU A 617 23.14 5.64 -6.29
N MET A 618 23.98 5.99 -5.33
CA MET A 618 24.15 7.34 -4.81
C MET A 618 24.43 8.35 -5.94
N GLU A 619 25.38 8.06 -6.83
CA GLU A 619 25.68 8.95 -7.95
C GLU A 619 24.50 9.11 -8.89
N THR A 620 23.78 8.00 -9.21
CA THR A 620 22.56 8.06 -10.02
C THR A 620 21.50 8.98 -9.40
N ALA A 621 21.31 8.89 -8.07
CA ALA A 621 20.38 9.75 -7.34
C ALA A 621 20.78 11.22 -7.41
N MET A 622 22.06 11.53 -7.20
CA MET A 622 22.59 12.90 -7.27
C MET A 622 22.47 13.49 -8.69
N GLN A 623 22.71 12.69 -9.72
CA GLN A 623 22.50 13.07 -11.11
C GLN A 623 21.02 13.39 -11.39
N LEU A 624 20.09 12.58 -10.89
CA LEU A 624 18.66 12.84 -11.04
C LEU A 624 18.23 14.11 -10.29
N ILE A 625 18.74 14.35 -9.08
CA ILE A 625 18.50 15.61 -8.36
C ILE A 625 19.00 16.79 -9.20
N TYR A 626 20.24 16.73 -9.67
CA TYR A 626 20.84 17.80 -10.49
C TYR A 626 20.01 18.08 -11.74
N LEU A 627 19.59 17.06 -12.48
CA LEU A 627 18.80 17.22 -13.72
C LEU A 627 17.40 17.80 -13.42
N ASN A 628 16.76 17.44 -12.33
CA ASN A 628 15.49 18.03 -11.93
C ASN A 628 15.60 19.54 -11.65
N PHE A 629 16.74 20.02 -11.14
CA PHE A 629 16.96 21.45 -10.93
C PHE A 629 17.33 22.19 -12.24
N THR A 630 18.05 21.54 -13.14
CA THR A 630 18.77 22.25 -14.22
C THR A 630 18.26 21.97 -15.63
N ALA A 631 17.56 20.84 -15.82
CA ALA A 631 17.23 20.35 -17.16
C ALA A 631 15.78 19.84 -17.27
N PRO A 632 14.75 20.66 -16.95
CA PRO A 632 13.38 20.29 -17.21
C PRO A 632 13.17 20.11 -18.72
N ARG A 633 12.60 18.96 -19.10
CA ARG A 633 12.36 18.64 -20.51
C ARG A 633 11.03 19.22 -20.97
N LYS A 634 10.98 19.75 -22.20
CA LYS A 634 9.74 20.15 -22.88
C LYS A 634 9.36 19.09 -23.92
N ASP A 635 8.13 18.61 -23.86
CA ASP A 635 7.55 17.70 -24.84
C ASP A 635 6.05 18.01 -25.01
N GLN A 636 5.73 18.69 -26.11
CA GLN A 636 4.37 19.11 -26.41
C GLN A 636 3.44 17.92 -26.61
N GLU A 637 3.93 16.87 -27.26
CA GLU A 637 3.15 15.68 -27.58
C GLU A 637 2.74 14.91 -26.31
N LEU A 638 3.68 14.68 -25.39
CA LEU A 638 3.39 14.08 -24.09
C LEU A 638 2.47 14.94 -23.22
N PHE A 639 2.64 16.27 -23.30
CA PHE A 639 1.74 17.20 -22.61
C PHE A 639 0.31 17.09 -23.12
N ASP A 640 0.11 17.10 -24.45
CA ASP A 640 -1.23 17.03 -25.05
C ASP A 640 -1.91 15.72 -24.72
N VAL A 641 -1.18 14.59 -24.78
CA VAL A 641 -1.67 13.27 -24.34
C VAL A 641 -2.07 13.29 -22.87
N TYR A 642 -1.23 13.85 -22.02
CA TYR A 642 -1.52 13.93 -20.58
C TYR A 642 -2.78 14.74 -20.30
N ILE A 643 -2.91 15.94 -20.88
CA ILE A 643 -4.08 16.81 -20.69
C ILE A 643 -5.37 16.12 -21.19
N ALA A 644 -5.32 15.49 -22.38
CA ALA A 644 -6.46 14.77 -22.92
C ALA A 644 -6.91 13.62 -22.00
N ASN A 645 -5.95 12.83 -21.49
CA ASN A 645 -6.23 11.74 -20.56
C ASN A 645 -6.80 12.25 -19.22
N GLN A 646 -6.21 13.32 -18.66
CA GLN A 646 -6.72 13.94 -17.43
C GLN A 646 -8.15 14.47 -17.59
N LYS A 647 -8.45 15.14 -18.71
CA LYS A 647 -9.82 15.60 -19.02
C LYS A 647 -10.80 14.45 -19.05
N SER A 648 -10.45 13.36 -19.76
CA SER A 648 -11.29 12.16 -19.82
C SER A 648 -11.54 11.55 -18.45
N GLN A 649 -10.48 11.43 -17.63
CA GLN A 649 -10.60 10.91 -16.26
C GLN A 649 -11.48 11.79 -15.37
N LEU A 650 -11.28 13.11 -15.40
CA LEU A 650 -12.08 14.07 -14.61
C LEU A 650 -13.54 14.06 -15.06
N ALA A 651 -13.79 14.02 -16.38
CA ALA A 651 -15.15 13.94 -16.91
C ALA A 651 -15.86 12.65 -16.45
N SER A 652 -15.16 11.52 -16.53
CA SER A 652 -15.68 10.23 -16.08
C SER A 652 -15.92 10.20 -14.56
N ALA A 653 -15.04 10.82 -13.78
CA ALA A 653 -15.17 10.86 -12.33
C ALA A 653 -16.39 11.68 -11.85
N GLN A 654 -16.93 12.61 -12.67
CA GLN A 654 -18.07 13.46 -12.27
C GLN A 654 -19.33 12.67 -11.89
N VAL A 655 -19.52 11.46 -12.39
CA VAL A 655 -20.70 10.64 -12.05
C VAL A 655 -20.55 9.91 -10.71
N ASN A 656 -19.33 9.82 -10.17
CA ASN A 656 -19.06 9.12 -8.93
C ASN A 656 -19.45 9.94 -7.70
N PRO A 657 -20.33 9.44 -6.81
CA PRO A 657 -20.80 10.19 -5.65
C PRO A 657 -19.69 10.58 -4.66
N ASP A 658 -18.69 9.74 -4.47
CA ASP A 658 -17.60 10.02 -3.54
C ASP A 658 -16.65 11.09 -4.09
N TYR A 659 -16.45 11.10 -5.41
CA TYR A 659 -15.74 12.19 -6.08
C TYR A 659 -16.49 13.52 -5.95
N GLN A 660 -17.80 13.52 -6.22
CA GLN A 660 -18.64 14.71 -6.09
C GLN A 660 -18.67 15.23 -4.65
N PHE A 661 -18.82 14.33 -3.68
CA PHE A 661 -18.76 14.67 -2.27
C PHE A 661 -17.41 15.32 -1.91
N SER A 662 -16.30 14.67 -2.27
CA SER A 662 -14.95 15.19 -2.01
C SER A 662 -14.71 16.56 -2.65
N LYS A 663 -15.21 16.78 -3.87
CA LYS A 663 -15.13 18.05 -4.58
C LYS A 663 -15.90 19.16 -3.84
N GLN A 664 -17.12 18.87 -3.37
CA GLN A 664 -17.92 19.82 -2.62
C GLN A 664 -17.30 20.09 -1.23
N VAL A 665 -16.83 19.07 -0.53
CA VAL A 665 -16.12 19.24 0.75
C VAL A 665 -14.89 20.14 0.57
N ASN A 666 -14.03 19.91 -0.42
CA ASN A 666 -12.87 20.77 -0.69
C ASN A 666 -13.28 22.23 -0.96
N ARG A 667 -14.37 22.44 -1.70
CA ARG A 667 -14.90 23.80 -1.96
C ARG A 667 -15.42 24.47 -0.69
N ILE A 668 -16.09 23.71 0.17
CA ILE A 668 -16.57 24.20 1.48
C ILE A 668 -15.38 24.54 2.38
N LEU A 669 -14.39 23.65 2.50
CA LEU A 669 -13.21 23.85 3.32
C LEU A 669 -12.39 25.09 2.92
N ALA A 670 -12.36 25.38 1.64
CA ALA A 670 -11.70 26.56 1.11
C ALA A 670 -12.61 27.82 1.11
N ASN A 671 -13.83 27.72 1.64
CA ASN A 671 -14.83 28.77 1.62
C ASN A 671 -15.07 29.37 0.22
N GLY A 672 -15.03 28.52 -0.82
CA GLY A 672 -15.21 28.93 -2.21
C GLY A 672 -14.08 29.79 -2.77
N HIS A 673 -12.93 29.86 -2.12
CA HIS A 673 -11.80 30.68 -2.58
C HIS A 673 -11.31 30.25 -3.98
N PRO A 674 -11.17 31.17 -4.98
CA PRO A 674 -10.87 30.81 -6.38
C PRO A 674 -9.47 30.19 -6.57
N ARG A 675 -8.58 30.38 -5.62
CA ARG A 675 -7.23 29.80 -5.63
C ARG A 675 -7.06 28.62 -4.67
N ALA A 676 -8.16 28.09 -4.17
CA ALA A 676 -8.11 26.85 -3.43
C ALA A 676 -7.60 25.74 -4.36
N GLY A 677 -6.59 25.03 -3.92
CA GLY A 677 -6.16 23.81 -4.57
C GLY A 677 -7.27 22.75 -4.51
N GLY A 678 -7.11 21.68 -5.24
CA GLY A 678 -8.00 20.57 -5.14
C GLY A 678 -8.45 20.02 -6.50
N ILE A 679 -9.73 19.73 -6.62
CA ILE A 679 -10.29 19.05 -7.77
C ILE A 679 -10.73 20.07 -8.79
N PHE A 680 -10.08 20.06 -9.98
CA PHE A 680 -10.43 20.92 -11.10
C PHE A 680 -11.53 20.29 -11.95
N ASP A 681 -12.23 21.14 -12.71
CA ASP A 681 -13.15 20.68 -13.74
C ASP A 681 -12.38 20.34 -15.03
N PRO A 682 -12.93 19.45 -15.90
CA PRO A 682 -12.26 19.11 -17.16
C PRO A 682 -11.88 20.34 -18.01
N GLU A 683 -12.73 21.37 -18.02
CA GLU A 683 -12.53 22.62 -18.78
C GLU A 683 -11.40 23.50 -18.21
N ASP A 684 -11.08 23.32 -16.93
CA ASP A 684 -9.98 24.06 -16.30
C ASP A 684 -8.62 23.64 -16.85
N LEU A 685 -8.52 22.41 -17.36
CA LEU A 685 -7.29 21.90 -17.95
C LEU A 685 -6.92 22.60 -19.26
N ASP A 686 -7.89 23.22 -19.99
CA ASP A 686 -7.64 24.05 -21.17
C ASP A 686 -6.89 25.35 -20.85
N LYS A 687 -6.86 25.73 -19.58
CA LYS A 687 -6.18 26.95 -19.11
C LYS A 687 -4.73 26.69 -18.72
N ILE A 688 -4.26 25.45 -18.81
CA ILE A 688 -2.88 25.09 -18.49
C ILE A 688 -2.00 25.40 -19.70
N ASP A 689 -1.04 26.28 -19.52
CA ASP A 689 -0.05 26.65 -20.52
C ASP A 689 1.27 25.94 -20.21
N LEU A 690 1.77 25.14 -21.18
CA LEU A 690 2.99 24.34 -21.01
C LEU A 690 4.22 25.22 -20.81
N ASP A 691 4.41 26.26 -21.62
CA ASP A 691 5.59 27.12 -21.54
C ASP A 691 5.61 27.86 -20.20
N ARG A 692 4.46 28.37 -19.80
CA ARG A 692 4.30 29.04 -18.50
C ARG A 692 4.51 28.07 -17.35
N GLY A 693 4.05 26.82 -17.46
CA GLY A 693 4.27 25.76 -16.46
C GLY A 693 5.76 25.45 -16.26
N LEU A 694 6.51 25.35 -17.36
CA LEU A 694 7.96 25.16 -17.31
C LEU A 694 8.70 26.39 -16.75
N GLU A 695 8.28 27.61 -17.09
CA GLU A 695 8.82 28.83 -16.46
C GLU A 695 8.60 28.83 -14.94
N ILE A 696 7.40 28.48 -14.49
CA ILE A 696 7.08 28.39 -13.07
C ILE A 696 7.94 27.33 -12.38
N TYR A 697 8.07 26.14 -12.99
CA TYR A 697 8.92 25.10 -12.47
C TYR A 697 10.39 25.56 -12.35
N ALA A 698 10.94 26.10 -13.44
CA ALA A 698 12.31 26.59 -13.46
C ALA A 698 12.53 27.68 -12.41
N ASP A 699 11.57 28.61 -12.22
CA ASP A 699 11.65 29.64 -11.19
C ASP A 699 11.67 29.06 -9.76
N ARG A 700 10.85 28.02 -9.48
CA ARG A 700 10.80 27.37 -8.15
C ARG A 700 12.08 26.60 -7.82
N PHE A 701 12.79 26.09 -8.82
CA PHE A 701 14.03 25.34 -8.68
C PHE A 701 15.30 26.12 -9.08
N ALA A 702 15.18 27.40 -9.45
CA ALA A 702 16.32 28.25 -9.88
C ALA A 702 17.31 28.58 -8.77
N ASN A 703 16.92 28.48 -7.51
CA ASN A 703 17.76 28.90 -6.38
C ASN A 703 17.87 27.77 -5.36
N ALA A 704 18.94 26.99 -5.45
CA ALA A 704 19.18 25.88 -4.54
C ALA A 704 19.35 26.30 -3.07
N ALA A 705 19.79 27.54 -2.80
CA ALA A 705 19.90 28.05 -1.42
C ALA A 705 18.54 28.23 -0.69
N ASN A 706 17.42 28.20 -1.44
CA ASN A 706 16.09 28.13 -0.84
C ASN A 706 15.82 26.80 -0.13
N PHE A 707 16.51 25.73 -0.56
CA PHE A 707 16.25 24.36 -0.11
C PHE A 707 17.16 23.99 1.06
N GLU A 708 16.58 23.34 2.05
CA GLU A 708 17.31 22.61 3.06
C GLU A 708 17.19 21.12 2.74
N PHE A 709 18.34 20.44 2.58
CA PHE A 709 18.43 19.04 2.24
C PHE A 709 18.60 18.19 3.50
N PHE A 710 17.83 17.13 3.58
CA PHE A 710 17.87 16.15 4.68
C PHE A 710 18.14 14.77 4.09
N PHE A 711 19.11 14.04 4.67
CA PHE A 711 19.44 12.67 4.30
C PHE A 711 19.48 11.79 5.54
N THR A 712 18.91 10.60 5.45
CA THR A 712 18.89 9.61 6.54
C THR A 712 19.07 8.21 5.98
N GLY A 713 19.95 7.39 6.55
CA GLY A 713 20.14 6.01 6.14
C GLY A 713 21.58 5.53 6.22
N ASN A 714 21.90 4.48 5.50
CA ASN A 714 23.23 3.88 5.46
C ASN A 714 24.17 4.72 4.58
N ILE A 715 24.69 5.81 5.17
CA ILE A 715 25.50 6.80 4.48
C ILE A 715 26.96 6.72 4.97
N ASP A 716 27.90 6.44 4.05
CA ASP A 716 29.31 6.66 4.29
C ASP A 716 29.68 8.10 3.92
N LEU A 717 30.00 8.91 4.90
CA LEU A 717 30.29 10.34 4.72
C LEU A 717 31.51 10.62 3.82
N GLU A 718 32.48 9.72 3.76
CA GLU A 718 33.68 9.94 2.94
C GLU A 718 33.36 9.82 1.45
N THR A 719 32.45 8.93 1.09
CA THR A 719 31.97 8.80 -0.30
C THR A 719 30.84 9.79 -0.61
N PHE A 720 30.06 10.20 0.39
CA PHE A 720 28.91 11.08 0.23
C PHE A 720 29.31 12.56 0.02
N LYS A 721 30.27 13.07 0.77
CA LYS A 721 30.72 14.48 0.66
C LYS A 721 31.16 14.88 -0.75
N PRO A 722 32.00 14.10 -1.46
CA PRO A 722 32.34 14.40 -2.85
C PRO A 722 31.14 14.48 -3.79
N MET A 723 30.09 13.64 -3.56
CA MET A 723 28.86 13.67 -4.35
C MET A 723 28.03 14.93 -4.07
N LEU A 724 28.02 15.39 -2.81
CA LEU A 724 27.40 16.68 -2.47
C LEU A 724 28.10 17.85 -3.18
N GLU A 725 29.43 17.89 -3.16
CA GLU A 725 30.21 18.93 -3.84
C GLU A 725 29.97 18.90 -5.35
N GLN A 726 30.00 17.69 -5.96
CA GLN A 726 29.87 17.50 -7.39
C GLN A 726 28.49 17.92 -7.92
N TYR A 727 27.39 17.52 -7.25
CA TYR A 727 26.04 17.67 -7.80
C TYR A 727 25.18 18.70 -7.07
N ILE A 728 25.20 18.74 -5.73
CA ILE A 728 24.38 19.70 -4.97
C ILE A 728 25.10 21.05 -4.87
N GLY A 729 26.41 21.05 -4.64
CA GLY A 729 27.23 22.25 -4.56
C GLY A 729 27.37 23.00 -5.90
N SER A 730 27.13 22.32 -7.03
CA SER A 730 27.13 22.88 -8.37
C SER A 730 25.76 23.46 -8.81
N LEU A 731 24.68 23.25 -8.02
CA LEU A 731 23.36 23.78 -8.36
C LEU A 731 23.35 25.31 -8.41
N PRO A 732 22.59 25.89 -9.35
CA PRO A 732 22.40 27.35 -9.43
C PRO A 732 21.84 27.89 -8.10
N SER A 733 22.36 29.02 -7.64
CA SER A 733 21.97 29.54 -6.33
C SER A 733 22.10 31.06 -6.23
N LYS A 734 21.27 31.65 -5.38
CA LYS A 734 21.26 33.07 -4.99
C LYS A 734 21.05 33.18 -3.47
N PRO A 735 22.06 32.94 -2.64
CA PRO A 735 21.93 32.88 -1.19
C PRO A 735 21.35 34.13 -0.53
N ASP A 736 21.56 35.30 -1.14
CA ASP A 736 21.08 36.60 -0.64
C ASP A 736 19.61 36.89 -0.98
N SER A 737 18.94 35.99 -1.74
CA SER A 737 17.58 36.18 -2.19
C SER A 737 16.73 34.93 -1.94
N LEU A 738 16.36 34.70 -0.67
CA LEU A 738 15.54 33.56 -0.28
C LEU A 738 14.04 33.86 -0.40
N ASP A 739 13.31 32.90 -0.95
CA ASP A 739 11.88 32.97 -1.13
C ASP A 739 11.11 32.94 0.19
N LYS A 740 9.95 33.60 0.21
CA LYS A 740 8.92 33.51 1.23
C LYS A 740 7.64 33.08 0.55
N PHE A 741 6.78 32.36 1.24
CA PHE A 741 5.43 32.12 0.77
C PHE A 741 4.55 33.37 0.98
N ARG A 742 3.43 33.43 0.26
CA ARG A 742 2.40 34.46 0.42
C ARG A 742 1.12 33.82 0.96
N ASP A 743 0.60 34.36 2.05
CA ASP A 743 -0.74 34.00 2.52
C ASP A 743 -1.79 34.44 1.49
N LEU A 744 -2.56 33.47 0.99
CA LEU A 744 -3.60 33.71 -0.01
C LEU A 744 -4.95 34.04 0.61
N GLY A 745 -5.08 33.99 1.95
CA GLY A 745 -6.34 34.21 2.66
C GLY A 745 -7.31 33.04 2.60
N ILE A 746 -6.87 31.84 2.20
CA ILE A 746 -7.70 30.64 2.21
C ILE A 746 -7.92 30.22 3.66
N ARG A 747 -9.16 30.18 4.10
CA ARG A 747 -9.55 29.82 5.47
C ARG A 747 -10.75 28.89 5.48
N THR A 748 -10.70 27.89 6.34
CA THR A 748 -11.84 27.01 6.58
C THR A 748 -12.93 27.75 7.33
N PRO A 749 -14.18 27.73 6.84
CA PRO A 749 -15.29 28.33 7.55
C PRO A 749 -15.65 27.55 8.81
N LYS A 750 -16.28 28.21 9.77
CA LYS A 750 -16.69 27.63 11.04
C LYS A 750 -18.06 28.14 11.50
N GLY A 751 -18.65 27.52 12.53
CA GLY A 751 -19.94 27.89 13.11
C GLY A 751 -21.13 27.61 12.17
N ARG A 752 -21.04 26.58 11.28
CA ARG A 752 -22.11 26.24 10.34
C ARG A 752 -22.19 24.73 10.03
N SER A 753 -23.33 24.30 9.49
CA SER A 753 -23.59 22.95 9.02
C SER A 753 -23.95 23.00 7.53
N GLU A 754 -23.43 22.00 6.79
CA GLU A 754 -23.63 21.84 5.35
C GLU A 754 -24.15 20.44 5.07
N SER A 755 -25.14 20.32 4.18
CA SER A 755 -25.64 19.03 3.70
C SER A 755 -25.36 18.90 2.21
N ILE A 756 -24.82 17.75 1.82
CA ILE A 756 -24.48 17.40 0.44
C ILE A 756 -25.31 16.17 0.07
N HIS A 757 -26.12 16.27 -0.98
CA HIS A 757 -26.96 15.18 -1.46
C HIS A 757 -26.36 14.62 -2.74
N VAL A 758 -25.78 13.42 -2.66
CA VAL A 758 -25.09 12.73 -3.77
C VAL A 758 -25.15 11.23 -3.61
N GLY A 759 -25.30 10.52 -4.73
CA GLY A 759 -25.35 9.06 -4.76
C GLY A 759 -26.74 8.52 -4.44
N THR A 760 -26.93 7.25 -4.72
CA THR A 760 -28.21 6.57 -4.60
C THR A 760 -28.29 5.49 -3.54
N ASP A 761 -27.12 5.09 -3.01
CA ASP A 761 -27.05 4.09 -1.96
C ASP A 761 -27.51 4.69 -0.62
N GLU A 762 -28.21 3.89 0.19
CA GLU A 762 -28.71 4.26 1.50
C GLU A 762 -27.58 4.38 2.53
N LYS A 763 -26.60 5.25 2.22
CA LYS A 763 -25.45 5.51 3.08
C LYS A 763 -25.18 7.01 3.21
N SER A 764 -24.86 7.43 4.43
CA SER A 764 -24.46 8.77 4.79
C SER A 764 -23.05 8.81 5.33
N GLN A 765 -22.46 9.99 5.36
CA GLN A 765 -21.19 10.27 6.01
C GLN A 765 -21.26 11.58 6.77
N VAL A 766 -20.71 11.59 7.96
CA VAL A 766 -20.62 12.77 8.81
C VAL A 766 -19.15 13.17 8.98
N ILE A 767 -18.88 14.47 8.83
CA ILE A 767 -17.60 15.09 9.17
C ILE A 767 -17.88 16.26 10.11
N MET A 768 -17.44 16.17 11.35
CA MET A 768 -17.44 17.25 12.33
C MET A 768 -16.03 17.83 12.39
N LEU A 769 -15.80 18.98 11.76
CA LEU A 769 -14.49 19.62 11.67
C LEU A 769 -14.42 20.86 12.54
N PHE A 770 -13.57 20.85 13.55
CA PHE A 770 -13.24 22.01 14.38
C PHE A 770 -11.95 22.63 13.87
N SER A 771 -11.96 23.91 13.57
CA SER A 771 -10.78 24.59 13.04
C SER A 771 -10.71 26.06 13.46
N GLY A 772 -9.51 26.64 13.42
CA GLY A 772 -9.33 28.06 13.70
C GLY A 772 -7.85 28.47 13.64
N GLU A 773 -7.63 29.80 13.66
CA GLU A 773 -6.28 30.35 13.77
C GLU A 773 -5.82 30.33 15.24
N THR A 774 -4.57 29.93 15.44
CA THR A 774 -3.90 29.92 16.74
C THR A 774 -2.40 29.85 16.53
N ASP A 775 -1.61 30.44 17.43
CA ASP A 775 -0.17 30.26 17.39
C ASP A 775 0.21 28.78 17.60
N TYR A 776 1.16 28.32 16.82
CA TYR A 776 1.66 26.97 16.99
C TYR A 776 2.34 26.77 18.34
N ASP A 777 1.89 25.78 19.07
CA ASP A 777 2.47 25.32 20.31
C ASP A 777 2.63 23.80 20.28
N ARG A 778 3.85 23.32 20.42
CA ARG A 778 4.17 21.88 20.34
C ARG A 778 3.42 21.06 21.40
N LYS A 779 3.19 21.62 22.59
CA LYS A 779 2.45 20.93 23.66
C LYS A 779 0.97 20.82 23.32
N LYS A 780 0.37 21.91 22.84
CA LYS A 780 -1.03 21.90 22.37
C LYS A 780 -1.23 21.00 21.16
N ALA A 781 -0.26 20.94 20.24
CA ALA A 781 -0.28 20.00 19.12
C ALA A 781 -0.31 18.55 19.61
N ALA A 782 0.50 18.22 20.61
CA ALA A 782 0.46 16.90 21.24
C ALA A 782 -0.88 16.65 21.96
N ASP A 783 -1.41 17.62 22.68
CA ASP A 783 -2.69 17.51 23.37
C ASP A 783 -3.84 17.18 22.41
N LEU A 784 -3.87 17.84 21.24
CA LEU A 784 -4.87 17.56 20.19
C LEU A 784 -4.75 16.13 19.63
N ILE A 785 -3.54 15.65 19.41
CA ILE A 785 -3.31 14.29 18.92
C ILE A 785 -3.81 13.27 19.96
N TYR A 786 -3.46 13.45 21.25
CA TYR A 786 -3.93 12.57 22.33
C TYR A 786 -5.45 12.62 22.51
N LEU A 787 -6.04 13.81 22.44
CA LEU A 787 -7.49 13.99 22.49
C LEU A 787 -8.18 13.22 21.35
N GLY A 788 -7.61 13.23 20.15
CA GLY A 788 -8.13 12.47 19.01
C GLY A 788 -8.13 10.96 19.27
N GLU A 789 -7.03 10.43 19.80
CA GLU A 789 -6.94 9.00 20.11
C GLU A 789 -7.88 8.56 21.22
N ILE A 790 -8.00 9.36 22.29
CA ILE A 790 -8.91 9.11 23.39
C ILE A 790 -10.36 9.18 22.92
N LEU A 791 -10.73 10.22 22.16
CA LEU A 791 -12.08 10.31 21.58
C LEU A 791 -12.38 9.16 20.64
N THR A 792 -11.41 8.68 19.86
CA THR A 792 -11.62 7.49 19.00
C THR A 792 -12.03 6.28 19.84
N ILE A 793 -11.38 6.02 20.98
CA ILE A 793 -11.75 4.93 21.88
C ILE A 793 -13.19 5.12 22.36
N LYS A 794 -13.54 6.30 22.87
CA LYS A 794 -14.90 6.58 23.40
C LYS A 794 -15.98 6.52 22.32
N LEU A 795 -15.68 7.00 21.12
CA LEU A 795 -16.63 6.97 20.01
C LEU A 795 -16.86 5.54 19.48
N VAL A 796 -15.85 4.70 19.46
CA VAL A 796 -16.01 3.27 19.13
C VAL A 796 -16.91 2.62 20.17
N GLU A 797 -16.68 2.83 21.46
CA GLU A 797 -17.49 2.28 22.53
C GLU A 797 -18.97 2.72 22.43
N SER A 798 -19.24 4.01 22.16
CA SER A 798 -20.60 4.55 22.15
C SER A 798 -21.32 4.34 20.81
N LEU A 799 -20.70 4.69 19.67
CA LEU A 799 -21.37 4.70 18.37
C LEU A 799 -21.42 3.29 17.72
N ARG A 800 -20.36 2.50 17.90
CA ARG A 800 -20.27 1.15 17.33
C ARG A 800 -20.84 0.11 18.30
N GLU A 801 -20.25 -0.01 19.50
CA GLU A 801 -20.57 -1.13 20.39
C GLU A 801 -21.92 -0.98 21.10
N GLN A 802 -22.30 0.25 21.54
CA GLN A 802 -23.56 0.45 22.27
C GLN A 802 -24.74 0.76 21.36
N ILE A 803 -24.54 1.59 20.32
CA ILE A 803 -25.62 2.01 19.41
C ILE A 803 -25.73 1.08 18.21
N GLY A 804 -24.63 0.44 17.76
CA GLY A 804 -24.57 -0.38 16.55
C GLY A 804 -24.87 0.40 15.27
N GLY A 805 -24.58 1.71 15.28
CA GLY A 805 -24.97 2.63 14.20
C GLY A 805 -23.85 2.96 13.21
N VAL A 806 -22.64 2.46 13.44
CA VAL A 806 -21.47 2.65 12.56
C VAL A 806 -20.62 1.39 12.52
N TYR A 807 -19.99 1.13 11.39
CA TYR A 807 -18.92 0.13 11.31
C TYR A 807 -17.59 0.66 11.88
N GLY A 808 -17.29 1.94 11.65
CA GLY A 808 -16.09 2.57 12.16
C GLY A 808 -16.25 4.07 12.37
N VAL A 809 -15.49 4.62 13.33
CA VAL A 809 -15.43 6.04 13.65
C VAL A 809 -14.02 6.41 14.05
N GLY A 810 -13.61 7.64 13.73
CA GLY A 810 -12.29 8.14 14.11
C GLY A 810 -12.29 9.62 14.44
N ALA A 811 -11.33 10.03 15.29
CA ALA A 811 -11.07 11.41 15.63
C ALA A 811 -9.57 11.72 15.52
N ASN A 812 -9.23 12.87 14.93
CA ASN A 812 -7.85 13.28 14.69
C ASN A 812 -7.67 14.77 14.93
N GLY A 813 -6.58 15.15 15.62
CA GLY A 813 -6.24 16.54 15.85
C GLY A 813 -4.84 16.91 15.37
N SER A 814 -4.65 18.14 14.92
CA SER A 814 -3.36 18.65 14.45
C SER A 814 -3.23 20.16 14.62
N MET A 815 -1.99 20.65 14.61
CA MET A 815 -1.68 22.08 14.49
C MET A 815 -0.68 22.32 13.38
N GLY A 816 -0.80 23.43 12.69
CA GLY A 816 0.08 23.85 11.60
C GLY A 816 0.52 25.30 11.73
N ILE A 817 1.49 25.70 10.89
CA ILE A 817 2.02 27.06 10.81
C ILE A 817 1.73 27.75 9.47
N PHE A 818 1.20 27.02 8.51
CA PHE A 818 0.94 27.52 7.15
C PHE A 818 -0.54 27.63 6.86
N PRO A 819 -0.98 28.73 6.20
CA PRO A 819 -0.22 29.98 5.93
C PRO A 819 -0.05 30.85 7.17
N VAL A 820 -0.86 30.60 8.20
CA VAL A 820 -0.81 31.18 9.56
C VAL A 820 -0.88 30.04 10.57
N GLY A 821 -0.51 30.29 11.83
CA GLY A 821 -0.73 29.31 12.88
C GLY A 821 -2.20 28.88 12.95
N ASN A 822 -2.46 27.58 12.95
CA ASN A 822 -3.81 27.04 12.90
C ASN A 822 -3.93 25.69 13.61
N PHE A 823 -5.16 25.33 13.96
CA PHE A 823 -5.49 23.98 14.40
C PHE A 823 -6.61 23.39 13.54
N SER A 824 -6.67 22.09 13.51
CA SER A 824 -7.74 21.30 12.92
C SER A 824 -7.99 20.07 13.78
N PHE A 825 -9.24 19.75 14.04
CA PHE A 825 -9.66 18.54 14.72
C PHE A 825 -10.91 18.01 14.02
N SER A 826 -10.90 16.75 13.62
CA SER A 826 -12.01 16.13 12.90
C SER A 826 -12.51 14.88 13.63
N ILE A 827 -13.84 14.71 13.62
CA ILE A 827 -14.52 13.44 13.94
C ILE A 827 -15.27 13.04 12.68
N GLY A 828 -15.12 11.77 12.25
CA GLY A 828 -15.76 11.30 11.03
C GLY A 828 -16.25 9.87 11.13
N PHE A 829 -17.43 9.60 10.55
CA PHE A 829 -18.02 8.26 10.49
C PHE A 829 -19.02 8.12 9.35
N PRO A 830 -19.11 6.93 8.70
CA PRO A 830 -20.22 6.54 7.85
C PRO A 830 -21.37 5.98 8.67
N CYS A 831 -22.60 6.09 8.18
CA CYS A 831 -23.78 5.52 8.83
C CYS A 831 -24.97 5.44 7.86
N SER A 832 -26.09 4.87 8.34
CA SER A 832 -27.37 5.00 7.62
C SER A 832 -27.93 6.43 7.70
N PRO A 833 -28.70 6.89 6.69
CA PRO A 833 -29.21 8.25 6.65
C PRO A 833 -30.13 8.64 7.83
N ASP A 834 -30.88 7.70 8.35
CA ASP A 834 -31.79 7.89 9.50
C ASP A 834 -31.07 7.97 10.85
N MET A 835 -29.79 7.55 10.91
CA MET A 835 -29.00 7.58 12.15
C MET A 835 -28.13 8.83 12.30
N VAL A 836 -28.01 9.66 11.26
CA VAL A 836 -27.09 10.81 11.22
C VAL A 836 -27.19 11.70 12.44
N ASP A 837 -28.38 12.22 12.74
CA ASP A 837 -28.56 13.17 13.86
C ASP A 837 -28.35 12.51 15.23
N LYS A 838 -28.83 11.27 15.40
CA LYS A 838 -28.61 10.48 16.62
C LYS A 838 -27.13 10.26 16.92
N LEU A 839 -26.34 9.93 15.88
CA LEU A 839 -24.92 9.66 16.04
C LEU A 839 -24.10 10.96 16.23
N ILE A 840 -24.50 12.08 15.63
CA ILE A 840 -23.93 13.39 15.91
C ILE A 840 -24.17 13.77 17.37
N ASP A 841 -25.39 13.60 17.89
CA ASP A 841 -25.71 13.87 19.29
C ASP A 841 -24.90 13.00 20.25
N ALA A 842 -24.73 11.71 19.92
CA ALA A 842 -23.90 10.79 20.69
C ALA A 842 -22.40 11.20 20.64
N ALA A 843 -21.87 11.59 19.47
CA ALA A 843 -20.50 12.09 19.37
C ALA A 843 -20.30 13.38 20.19
N TRP A 844 -21.28 14.27 20.18
CA TRP A 844 -21.28 15.47 21.04
C TRP A 844 -21.31 15.12 22.53
N ALA A 845 -22.06 14.09 22.93
CA ALA A 845 -22.09 13.63 24.33
C ALA A 845 -20.71 13.19 24.82
N GLU A 846 -19.94 12.48 23.98
CA GLU A 846 -18.57 12.07 24.31
C GLU A 846 -17.60 13.28 24.38
N VAL A 847 -17.70 14.22 23.42
CA VAL A 847 -16.93 15.46 23.48
C VAL A 847 -17.21 16.22 24.75
N LYS A 848 -18.50 16.39 25.11
CA LYS A 848 -18.93 17.08 26.32
C LYS A 848 -18.48 16.37 27.60
N SER A 849 -18.54 15.04 27.62
CA SER A 849 -18.04 14.24 28.75
C SER A 849 -16.55 14.53 29.02
N ILE A 850 -15.72 14.60 27.97
CA ILE A 850 -14.29 14.93 28.13
C ILE A 850 -14.12 16.39 28.56
N GLN A 851 -14.93 17.32 28.05
CA GLN A 851 -14.88 18.74 28.47
C GLN A 851 -15.21 18.93 29.95
N GLU A 852 -16.17 18.18 30.46
CA GLU A 852 -16.65 18.31 31.84
C GLU A 852 -15.79 17.52 32.84
N ASN A 853 -15.40 16.31 32.50
CA ASN A 853 -14.80 15.34 33.42
C ASN A 853 -13.32 15.00 33.10
N GLY A 854 -12.83 15.37 31.91
CA GLY A 854 -11.60 14.84 31.35
C GLY A 854 -11.71 13.35 30.96
N PRO A 855 -10.67 12.76 30.36
CA PRO A 855 -10.63 11.34 30.06
C PRO A 855 -10.51 10.52 31.36
N THR A 856 -10.83 9.21 31.29
CA THR A 856 -10.50 8.28 32.37
C THR A 856 -8.98 8.08 32.46
N GLU A 857 -8.48 7.66 33.62
CA GLU A 857 -7.06 7.27 33.75
C GLU A 857 -6.75 6.05 32.87
N GLU A 858 -7.71 5.16 32.72
CA GLU A 858 -7.59 3.97 31.87
C GLU A 858 -7.37 4.37 30.40
N ASP A 859 -8.21 5.22 29.83
CA ASP A 859 -8.10 5.66 28.43
C ASP A 859 -6.80 6.43 28.19
N LEU A 860 -6.41 7.30 29.14
CA LEU A 860 -5.16 8.04 29.06
C LEU A 860 -3.95 7.09 29.08
N ASN A 861 -3.97 6.07 29.93
CA ASN A 861 -2.88 5.10 30.03
C ASN A 861 -2.81 4.20 28.78
N LYS A 862 -3.94 3.77 28.20
CA LYS A 862 -3.98 3.06 26.91
C LYS A 862 -3.27 3.86 25.81
N VAL A 863 -3.57 5.16 25.70
CA VAL A 863 -2.95 6.03 24.69
C VAL A 863 -1.47 6.28 24.97
N LYS A 864 -1.09 6.47 26.23
CA LYS A 864 0.34 6.62 26.61
C LYS A 864 1.14 5.36 26.25
N GLU A 865 0.63 4.18 26.57
CA GLU A 865 1.32 2.92 26.27
C GLU A 865 1.49 2.71 24.78
N LYS A 866 0.42 2.91 24.00
CA LYS A 866 0.47 2.91 22.54
C LYS A 866 1.56 3.85 22.01
N ARG A 867 1.61 5.08 22.54
CA ARG A 867 2.58 6.10 22.09
C ARG A 867 4.01 5.75 22.51
N ARG A 868 4.21 5.12 23.66
CA ARG A 868 5.50 4.64 24.11
C ARG A 868 6.06 3.59 23.15
N ILE A 869 5.24 2.58 22.83
CA ILE A 869 5.61 1.52 21.88
C ILE A 869 5.90 2.10 20.50
N ALA A 870 5.02 2.97 20.01
CA ALA A 870 5.20 3.61 18.70
C ALA A 870 6.49 4.48 18.66
N LEU A 871 6.85 5.17 19.74
CA LEU A 871 8.10 5.94 19.82
C LEU A 871 9.32 5.03 19.74
N GLU A 872 9.34 3.93 20.50
CA GLU A 872 10.45 2.96 20.50
C GLU A 872 10.68 2.35 19.11
N GLU A 873 9.60 1.99 18.40
CA GLU A 873 9.68 1.49 17.02
C GLU A 873 10.14 2.59 16.04
N ASN A 874 9.58 3.82 16.16
CA ASN A 874 9.89 4.93 15.26
C ASN A 874 11.34 5.40 15.37
N LEU A 875 11.93 5.38 16.55
CA LEU A 875 13.33 5.75 16.75
C LEU A 875 14.31 4.85 15.96
N LYS A 876 13.87 3.70 15.48
CA LYS A 876 14.61 2.73 14.65
C LYS A 876 14.22 2.78 13.18
N ARG A 877 13.56 3.86 12.69
CA ARG A 877 13.10 4.03 11.30
C ARG A 877 13.68 5.27 10.65
N ASN A 878 14.24 5.10 9.45
CA ASN A 878 14.79 6.21 8.67
C ASN A 878 13.74 7.27 8.34
N THR A 879 12.51 6.85 8.01
CA THR A 879 11.38 7.75 7.71
C THR A 879 11.04 8.67 8.88
N TYR A 880 11.09 8.17 10.10
CA TYR A 880 10.86 8.97 11.30
C TYR A 880 11.91 10.08 11.44
N TRP A 881 13.19 9.73 11.34
CA TRP A 881 14.26 10.71 11.48
C TRP A 881 14.23 11.74 10.35
N LEU A 882 14.00 11.33 9.11
CA LEU A 882 13.86 12.27 8.00
C LEU A 882 12.72 13.29 8.26
N GLY A 883 11.58 12.82 8.76
CA GLY A 883 10.46 13.67 9.14
C GLY A 883 10.79 14.59 10.32
N GLN A 884 11.49 14.10 11.35
CA GLN A 884 11.88 14.89 12.51
C GLN A 884 12.89 15.98 12.15
N LEU A 885 13.89 15.68 11.31
CA LEU A 885 14.87 16.68 10.84
C LEU A 885 14.17 17.83 10.11
N SER A 886 13.26 17.48 9.20
CA SER A 886 12.46 18.48 8.47
C SER A 886 11.53 19.27 9.40
N ALA A 887 10.90 18.62 10.39
CA ALA A 887 10.00 19.28 11.34
C ALA A 887 10.72 20.29 12.22
N VAL A 888 11.93 19.97 12.74
CA VAL A 888 12.72 20.90 13.53
C VAL A 888 12.96 22.21 12.78
N ARG A 889 13.30 22.11 11.50
CA ARG A 889 13.55 23.29 10.64
C ARG A 889 12.26 24.02 10.28
N THR A 890 11.21 23.27 9.95
CA THR A 890 9.92 23.83 9.55
C THR A 890 9.27 24.62 10.69
N TYR A 891 9.27 24.05 11.91
CA TYR A 891 8.65 24.65 13.09
C TYR A 891 9.59 25.50 13.92
N ASN A 892 10.85 25.70 13.45
CA ASN A 892 11.89 26.46 14.14
C ASN A 892 12.09 25.99 15.59
N LEU A 893 12.20 24.69 15.78
CA LEU A 893 12.44 24.06 17.08
C LEU A 893 13.94 23.96 17.36
N SER A 894 14.31 23.76 18.61
CA SER A 894 15.68 23.37 18.95
C SER A 894 15.93 21.89 18.60
N TRP A 895 17.15 21.53 18.29
CA TRP A 895 17.53 20.14 18.00
C TRP A 895 17.33 19.22 19.21
N GLU A 896 17.51 19.73 20.44
CA GLU A 896 17.28 18.99 21.68
C GLU A 896 15.82 18.55 21.84
N ALA A 897 14.89 19.24 21.16
CA ALA A 897 13.48 18.84 21.17
C ALA A 897 13.23 17.42 20.60
N LEU A 898 14.16 16.90 19.81
CA LEU A 898 14.10 15.52 19.30
C LEU A 898 14.30 14.46 20.39
N LEU A 899 14.92 14.83 21.49
CA LEU A 899 15.22 13.94 22.63
C LEU A 899 14.07 13.90 23.67
N ASP A 900 13.07 14.77 23.54
CA ASP A 900 12.01 14.93 24.54
C ASP A 900 10.82 13.97 24.36
N GLY A 901 10.84 13.05 23.39
CA GLY A 901 9.69 12.21 23.06
C GLY A 901 9.09 11.46 24.26
N GLN A 902 9.91 10.73 25.01
CA GLN A 902 9.48 10.00 26.20
C GLN A 902 8.89 10.93 27.27
N LYS A 903 9.62 12.04 27.57
CA LYS A 903 9.16 13.04 28.53
C LYS A 903 7.85 13.71 28.12
N ALA A 904 7.65 13.91 26.82
CA ALA A 904 6.41 14.46 26.30
C ALA A 904 5.23 13.52 26.57
N ILE A 905 5.41 12.21 26.38
CA ILE A 905 4.40 11.18 26.67
C ILE A 905 4.07 11.18 28.19
N GLU A 906 5.07 11.13 29.04
CA GLU A 906 4.89 11.10 30.50
C GLU A 906 4.21 12.36 31.03
N SER A 907 4.48 13.51 30.41
CA SER A 907 3.90 14.80 30.83
C SER A 907 2.43 14.99 30.50
N MET A 908 1.81 14.05 29.76
CA MET A 908 0.41 14.13 29.39
C MET A 908 -0.48 13.83 30.60
N THR A 909 -1.46 14.70 30.86
CA THR A 909 -2.39 14.57 32.00
C THR A 909 -3.85 14.74 31.55
N LYS A 910 -4.77 14.28 32.39
CA LYS A 910 -6.23 14.43 32.17
C LYS A 910 -6.61 15.90 31.98
N GLU A 911 -6.05 16.76 32.82
CA GLU A 911 -6.36 18.21 32.82
C GLU A 911 -5.90 18.87 31.52
N ARG A 912 -4.77 18.42 30.95
CA ARG A 912 -4.32 18.92 29.64
C ARG A 912 -5.29 18.53 28.51
N ILE A 913 -5.73 17.28 28.49
CA ILE A 913 -6.69 16.78 27.50
C ILE A 913 -8.05 17.46 27.65
N GLN A 914 -8.54 17.58 28.90
CA GLN A 914 -9.77 18.30 29.21
C GLN A 914 -9.73 19.75 28.71
N LYS A 915 -8.62 20.46 29.01
CA LYS A 915 -8.42 21.84 28.57
C LYS A 915 -8.36 21.95 27.06
N ALA A 916 -7.72 21.02 26.36
CA ALA A 916 -7.68 21.00 24.90
C ALA A 916 -9.10 20.81 24.32
N ALA A 917 -9.90 19.90 24.89
CA ALA A 917 -11.28 19.71 24.47
C ALA A 917 -12.13 20.99 24.70
N GLN A 918 -11.97 21.68 25.83
CA GLN A 918 -12.65 22.93 26.13
C GLN A 918 -12.23 24.08 25.22
N GLU A 919 -10.94 24.18 24.90
CA GLU A 919 -10.39 25.26 24.07
C GLU A 919 -10.75 25.10 22.58
N PHE A 920 -10.64 23.89 22.04
CA PHE A 920 -10.69 23.65 20.60
C PHE A 920 -12.03 23.08 20.10
N LEU A 921 -12.71 22.21 20.85
CA LEU A 921 -13.93 21.54 20.40
C LEU A 921 -15.20 22.30 20.79
N THR A 922 -15.33 23.55 20.33
CA THR A 922 -16.49 24.38 20.60
C THR A 922 -17.42 24.46 19.37
N LYS A 923 -18.71 24.73 19.59
CA LYS A 923 -19.67 24.93 18.49
C LYS A 923 -19.30 26.11 17.57
N GLU A 924 -18.58 27.09 18.08
CA GLU A 924 -18.10 28.24 17.29
C GLU A 924 -16.99 27.82 16.30
N ASN A 925 -16.20 26.82 16.63
CA ASN A 925 -15.11 26.31 15.78
C ASN A 925 -15.58 25.21 14.83
N LEU A 926 -16.82 24.69 14.98
CA LEU A 926 -17.34 23.57 14.22
C LEU A 926 -17.77 23.96 12.81
N LEU A 927 -17.34 23.20 11.82
CA LEU A 927 -17.96 23.01 10.52
C LEU A 927 -18.48 21.58 10.47
N GLU A 928 -19.78 21.41 10.33
CA GLU A 928 -20.42 20.10 10.21
C GLU A 928 -20.78 19.86 8.75
N ILE A 929 -20.32 18.74 8.18
CA ILE A 929 -20.63 18.35 6.80
C ILE A 929 -21.30 16.97 6.83
N LYS A 930 -22.47 16.89 6.23
CA LYS A 930 -23.30 15.69 6.14
C LYS A 930 -23.46 15.30 4.67
N LYS A 931 -23.17 14.05 4.34
CA LYS A 931 -23.50 13.44 3.07
C LYS A 931 -24.82 12.69 3.21
N PHE A 932 -25.75 12.90 2.31
CA PHE A 932 -26.99 12.14 2.18
C PHE A 932 -27.14 11.60 0.77
N PRO A 933 -27.88 10.48 0.58
CA PRO A 933 -28.30 10.08 -0.76
C PRO A 933 -29.23 11.11 -1.40
N GLU A 934 -29.30 11.10 -2.73
CA GLU A 934 -30.22 11.96 -3.49
C GLU A 934 -31.69 11.67 -3.10
N GLY A 935 -32.46 12.73 -2.90
CA GLY A 935 -33.89 12.65 -2.55
C GLY A 935 -34.20 12.47 -1.06
N LYS A 936 -33.18 12.49 -0.20
CA LYS A 936 -33.35 12.51 1.27
C LYS A 936 -32.98 13.85 1.92
#